data_af1010a328679ae503201ba674ab9a5c
#
_entry.id   af1010a328679ae503201ba674ab9a5c
#
_cell.length_a   1.000
_cell.length_b   1.000
_cell.length_c   1.000
_cell.angle_alpha   90.00
_cell.angle_beta   90.00
_cell.angle_gamma   90.00
#
_symmetry.space_group_name_H-M   'P 1'
#
loop_
_entity.id
_entity.type
_entity.pdbx_description
1 polymer ?
#
loop_
_entity_poly.entity_id
_entity_poly.type
_entity_poly.pdbx_seq_one_letter_code
_entity_poly.pdbx_strand_id
1 'polypeptide(L)'
;MKIRNKTCSGIACGFSTNTGFHNLTEVYDALDYILQESIKEDGNVDVGHLANIIKGPDFPTGGTIINNSEWYKIFTEGKGKVIVRAKYEIIEEKKKTYIKITELPYGVNKLKLVNSIEDKIQKGTLTDIKEVVDASSEGNINIQIILKKSANVNLVLNNLLVKTDLQTNFNYNMVTLLDKQLSQSSIIDALYAFIDHGLDVIRKRTEYDADKVNHRIMILEGILKALEDLDRTIEIVRFEENPLEVLVNEYELEEEQAQYILDMKLKRISNQDEEKVEAELSDLYEKLPKLLEIIHNETVTMQTLQDELKEIKDKFGDDRRTNIELEVQNSIDEEDLIEDEDLVVTITSEGNIKSVSASEYNVQKRAGKGNKGAATKDDEEVVDLFSVKSKDDLLFITNTGRCHVLKAYKIPKTSRSGKGKNIVNYLKLDAGEHPVSTIATNVAENQDATLVIATKFGMIKRLKLNLLSSKYSFTKVAKLKEGDEFVKAIIASDEEEVLMVSENGMYTRFPLNLVRPSGKSAIGVIGMKFKTIDDCLLTMSTIKNSDDLIIVSELGIGKRTSASEYAVSKNKGGKGFAIYKANSRTGKVAACITANEENLLITTANGSVIRIESSNINKLSKSAMGVKLININEGDKVSSVSKIVAEEEEVIE
;
A
#
# COMPACT_ATOMS: atom_id res chain seq x y z
N MET A 1 -25.49 28.84 3.65
CA MET A 1 -24.26 28.17 4.10
C MET A 1 -23.38 27.85 2.89
N LYS A 2 -22.27 28.58 2.67
CA LYS A 2 -21.36 28.32 1.54
C LYS A 2 -20.29 27.33 2.00
N ILE A 3 -20.64 26.05 2.07
CA ILE A 3 -19.71 24.97 2.43
C ILE A 3 -18.73 24.64 1.28
N ARG A 4 -18.95 25.21 0.10
CA ARG A 4 -18.28 24.82 -1.15
C ARG A 4 -16.84 25.28 -1.35
N ASN A 5 -16.26 26.20 -0.56
CA ASN A 5 -15.00 26.82 -0.98
C ASN A 5 -13.89 26.96 0.04
N LYS A 6 -13.99 26.44 1.27
CA LYS A 6 -12.89 26.50 2.25
C LYS A 6 -12.92 25.29 3.18
N THR A 7 -11.80 24.54 3.25
CA THR A 7 -11.54 23.69 4.39
C THR A 7 -11.59 24.53 5.65
N CYS A 8 -12.20 24.02 6.71
CA CYS A 8 -11.96 24.57 8.04
C CYS A 8 -10.56 24.14 8.49
N SER A 9 -9.53 24.83 8.02
CA SER A 9 -8.20 24.65 8.55
C SER A 9 -7.78 25.90 9.28
N GLY A 10 -7.31 25.75 10.51
CA GLY A 10 -6.85 26.81 11.34
C GLY A 10 -5.62 26.39 12.14
N ILE A 11 -4.69 27.31 12.32
CA ILE A 11 -3.50 27.11 13.13
C ILE A 11 -3.51 28.18 14.21
N ALA A 12 -3.43 27.75 15.47
CA ALA A 12 -3.33 28.62 16.63
C ALA A 12 -2.14 28.17 17.49
N CYS A 13 -1.84 28.91 18.54
CA CYS A 13 -0.77 28.54 19.47
C CYS A 13 -1.22 27.30 20.28
N GLY A 14 -0.58 26.16 20.04
CA GLY A 14 -0.88 24.88 20.71
C GLY A 14 -2.02 24.07 20.11
N PHE A 15 -2.77 24.58 19.13
CA PHE A 15 -3.90 23.89 18.51
C PHE A 15 -3.91 24.06 16.98
N SER A 16 -4.35 23.03 16.29
CA SER A 16 -4.64 23.10 14.85
C SER A 16 -5.93 22.35 14.56
N THR A 17 -6.71 22.85 13.63
CA THR A 17 -7.90 22.16 13.13
C THR A 17 -7.79 21.99 11.63
N ASN A 18 -8.23 20.84 11.13
CA ASN A 18 -8.32 20.55 9.71
C ASN A 18 -9.48 19.59 9.43
N THR A 19 -10.55 20.12 8.85
CA THR A 19 -11.76 19.36 8.54
C THR A 19 -11.95 19.34 7.03
N GLY A 20 -12.23 18.16 6.47
CA GLY A 20 -12.50 17.97 5.03
C GLY A 20 -13.82 18.61 4.61
N PHE A 21 -13.98 18.79 3.32
CA PHE A 21 -15.27 19.12 2.74
C PHE A 21 -16.16 17.88 2.75
N HIS A 22 -17.46 18.08 2.84
CA HIS A 22 -18.45 17.02 2.73
C HIS A 22 -19.49 17.36 1.67
N ASN A 23 -20.03 16.36 1.02
CA ASN A 23 -21.11 16.55 0.07
C ASN A 23 -22.37 17.02 0.79
N LEU A 24 -23.04 18.06 0.26
CA LEU A 24 -24.18 18.67 0.90
C LEU A 24 -25.37 17.71 0.99
N THR A 25 -25.61 16.96 -0.07
CA THR A 25 -26.69 15.96 -0.13
C THR A 25 -26.49 14.87 0.92
N GLU A 26 -25.27 14.32 1.04
CA GLU A 26 -24.95 13.30 2.04
C GLU A 26 -25.11 13.81 3.49
N VAL A 27 -24.71 15.06 3.75
CA VAL A 27 -24.87 15.67 5.08
C VAL A 27 -26.35 15.85 5.43
N TYR A 28 -27.17 16.29 4.47
CA TYR A 28 -28.61 16.40 4.69
C TYR A 28 -29.29 15.05 4.86
N ASP A 29 -28.92 14.04 4.08
CA ASP A 29 -29.45 12.69 4.23
C ASP A 29 -29.10 12.10 5.62
N ALA A 30 -27.92 12.42 6.16
CA ALA A 30 -27.56 12.03 7.52
C ALA A 30 -28.36 12.77 8.59
N LEU A 31 -28.58 14.08 8.44
CA LEU A 31 -29.41 14.88 9.34
C LEU A 31 -30.87 14.40 9.31
N ASP A 32 -31.41 14.16 8.11
CA ASP A 32 -32.76 13.63 7.91
C ASP A 32 -32.94 12.27 8.60
N TYR A 33 -31.97 11.36 8.44
CA TYR A 33 -31.97 10.07 9.13
C TYR A 33 -31.98 10.21 10.66
N ILE A 34 -31.14 11.10 11.22
CA ILE A 34 -31.12 11.34 12.67
C ILE A 34 -32.47 11.86 13.14
N LEU A 35 -33.06 12.85 12.44
CA LEU A 35 -34.36 13.42 12.79
C LEU A 35 -35.48 12.38 12.70
N GLN A 36 -35.52 11.55 11.65
CA GLN A 36 -36.49 10.47 11.48
C GLN A 36 -36.42 9.45 12.61
N GLU A 37 -35.20 9.03 12.99
CA GLU A 37 -35.04 8.09 14.12
C GLU A 37 -35.39 8.75 15.45
N SER A 38 -35.10 10.03 15.66
CA SER A 38 -35.42 10.75 16.90
C SER A 38 -36.93 10.97 17.10
N ILE A 39 -37.72 10.98 16.02
CA ILE A 39 -39.19 11.12 16.08
C ILE A 39 -39.88 9.81 16.48
N LYS A 40 -39.25 8.64 16.28
CA LYS A 40 -39.82 7.34 16.62
C LYS A 40 -39.72 7.07 18.12
N GLU A 41 -40.74 6.47 18.72
CA GLU A 41 -40.76 6.11 20.16
C GLU A 41 -39.59 5.21 20.58
N ASP A 42 -39.19 4.24 19.73
CA ASP A 42 -38.08 3.30 19.97
C ASP A 42 -36.90 3.57 19.01
N GLY A 43 -36.80 4.77 18.46
CA GLY A 43 -35.78 5.13 17.48
C GLY A 43 -34.37 5.05 18.04
N ASN A 44 -33.49 4.40 17.31
CA ASN A 44 -32.07 4.31 17.64
C ASN A 44 -31.22 4.66 16.42
N VAL A 45 -30.37 5.65 16.56
CA VAL A 45 -29.49 6.10 15.50
C VAL A 45 -28.32 5.14 15.35
N ASP A 46 -28.27 4.42 14.22
CA ASP A 46 -27.13 3.55 13.89
C ASP A 46 -25.97 4.37 13.31
N VAL A 47 -24.89 4.46 14.08
CA VAL A 47 -23.65 5.15 13.69
C VAL A 47 -22.99 4.53 12.45
N GLY A 48 -23.10 3.21 12.30
CA GLY A 48 -22.57 2.52 11.11
C GLY A 48 -23.34 2.91 9.85
N HIS A 49 -24.65 3.06 9.96
CA HIS A 49 -25.49 3.55 8.86
C HIS A 49 -25.17 5.01 8.49
N LEU A 50 -25.01 5.88 9.48
CA LEU A 50 -24.58 7.27 9.25
C LEU A 50 -23.23 7.37 8.52
N ALA A 51 -22.25 6.55 8.92
CA ALA A 51 -20.95 6.50 8.27
C ALA A 51 -21.01 5.98 6.83
N ASN A 52 -22.06 5.22 6.47
CA ASN A 52 -22.34 4.80 5.10
C ASN A 52 -23.11 5.86 4.28
N ILE A 53 -23.87 6.73 4.91
CA ILE A 53 -24.50 7.89 4.24
C ILE A 53 -23.41 8.90 3.89
N ILE A 54 -22.63 9.37 4.87
CA ILE A 54 -21.48 10.25 4.64
C ILE A 54 -20.26 9.37 4.39
N LYS A 55 -20.04 9.01 3.13
CA LYS A 55 -19.02 8.02 2.71
C LYS A 55 -17.58 8.48 2.88
N GLY A 56 -17.34 9.77 3.07
CA GLY A 56 -16.01 10.37 3.16
C GLY A 56 -16.01 11.85 2.77
N PRO A 57 -14.85 12.50 2.76
CA PRO A 57 -14.75 13.87 2.27
C PRO A 57 -15.10 13.95 0.77
N ASP A 58 -15.59 15.11 0.36
CA ASP A 58 -15.90 15.43 -1.03
C ASP A 58 -15.17 16.72 -1.44
N PHE A 59 -14.00 16.55 -2.06
CA PHE A 59 -13.13 17.66 -2.38
C PHE A 59 -13.58 18.41 -3.65
N PRO A 60 -13.51 19.74 -3.67
CA PRO A 60 -13.89 20.53 -4.86
C PRO A 60 -12.99 20.28 -6.07
N THR A 61 -11.79 19.74 -5.87
CA THR A 61 -10.84 19.35 -6.92
C THR A 61 -11.06 17.94 -7.46
N GLY A 62 -12.04 17.20 -6.91
CA GLY A 62 -12.28 15.80 -7.26
C GLY A 62 -11.21 14.86 -6.71
N GLY A 63 -10.69 13.99 -7.56
CA GLY A 63 -9.75 12.94 -7.18
C GLY A 63 -10.43 11.67 -6.69
N THR A 64 -9.63 10.72 -6.23
CA THR A 64 -10.11 9.41 -5.75
C THR A 64 -9.58 9.15 -4.36
N ILE A 65 -10.45 8.83 -3.41
CA ILE A 65 -10.10 8.34 -2.08
C ILE A 65 -9.85 6.84 -2.20
N ILE A 66 -8.69 6.43 -1.69
CA ILE A 66 -8.28 5.03 -1.71
C ILE A 66 -8.31 4.51 -0.31
N ASN A 67 -8.90 3.32 -0.17
CA ASN A 67 -9.02 2.63 1.11
C ASN A 67 -9.48 3.51 2.26
N ASN A 68 -10.76 3.54 2.43
CA ASN A 68 -11.44 4.32 3.47
C ASN A 68 -11.48 3.59 4.84
N SER A 69 -10.51 2.73 5.13
CA SER A 69 -10.50 1.89 6.35
C SER A 69 -10.48 2.70 7.66
N GLU A 70 -9.89 3.90 7.63
CA GLU A 70 -9.89 4.81 8.79
C GLU A 70 -11.15 5.68 8.87
N TRP A 71 -12.06 5.61 7.88
CA TRP A 71 -13.20 6.52 7.80
C TRP A 71 -14.12 6.41 9.01
N TYR A 72 -14.47 5.19 9.42
CA TYR A 72 -15.30 4.98 10.61
C TYR A 72 -14.69 5.62 11.86
N LYS A 73 -13.37 5.49 12.02
CA LYS A 73 -12.64 6.13 13.11
C LYS A 73 -12.67 7.66 13.00
N ILE A 74 -12.45 8.22 11.81
CA ILE A 74 -12.56 9.66 11.57
C ILE A 74 -13.97 10.14 11.88
N PHE A 75 -14.99 9.37 11.46
CA PHE A 75 -16.39 9.69 11.68
C PHE A 75 -16.76 9.74 13.15
N THR A 76 -16.21 8.84 13.98
CA THR A 76 -16.51 8.71 15.42
C THR A 76 -15.55 9.47 16.34
N GLU A 77 -14.29 9.70 15.93
CA GLU A 77 -13.28 10.36 16.76
C GLU A 77 -12.83 11.72 16.22
N GLY A 78 -13.19 12.10 15.01
CA GLY A 78 -12.79 13.36 14.36
C GLY A 78 -11.31 13.45 14.01
N LYS A 79 -10.56 12.34 14.06
CA LYS A 79 -9.11 12.31 13.82
C LYS A 79 -8.69 11.07 13.03
N GLY A 80 -7.85 11.28 12.00
CA GLY A 80 -7.31 10.20 11.17
C GLY A 80 -6.79 10.74 9.84
N LYS A 81 -6.44 9.85 8.93
CA LYS A 81 -5.94 10.21 7.59
C LYS A 81 -6.75 9.52 6.49
N VAL A 82 -6.93 10.23 5.40
CA VAL A 82 -7.53 9.73 4.17
C VAL A 82 -6.52 9.89 3.05
N ILE A 83 -6.30 8.82 2.26
CA ILE A 83 -5.39 8.86 1.12
C ILE A 83 -6.18 9.34 -0.09
N VAL A 84 -5.71 10.43 -0.70
CA VAL A 84 -6.32 11.04 -1.88
C VAL A 84 -5.36 10.91 -3.06
N ARG A 85 -5.82 10.31 -4.14
CA ARG A 85 -5.09 10.08 -5.39
C ARG A 85 -5.64 10.96 -6.50
N ALA A 86 -4.76 11.44 -7.37
CA ALA A 86 -5.13 12.11 -8.61
C ALA A 86 -5.97 11.17 -9.50
N LYS A 87 -6.93 11.73 -10.23
CA LYS A 87 -7.64 10.98 -11.26
C LYS A 87 -6.81 10.95 -12.53
N TYR A 88 -6.58 9.77 -13.05
CA TYR A 88 -5.76 9.56 -14.24
C TYR A 88 -6.41 8.57 -15.20
N GLU A 89 -6.00 8.67 -16.46
CA GLU A 89 -6.37 7.75 -17.55
C GLU A 89 -5.10 7.32 -18.27
N ILE A 90 -4.97 6.03 -18.57
CA ILE A 90 -3.88 5.51 -19.40
C ILE A 90 -4.38 5.51 -20.84
N ILE A 91 -3.69 6.21 -21.72
CA ILE A 91 -4.07 6.36 -23.11
C ILE A 91 -2.95 5.77 -23.99
N GLU A 92 -3.31 4.75 -24.78
CA GLU A 92 -2.44 4.09 -25.74
C GLU A 92 -2.82 4.52 -27.15
N GLU A 93 -1.98 5.31 -27.79
CA GLU A 93 -2.11 5.70 -29.19
C GLU A 93 -1.09 4.94 -30.05
N LYS A 94 -1.35 4.74 -31.34
CA LYS A 94 -0.50 3.98 -32.28
C LYS A 94 1.00 4.30 -32.23
N LYS A 95 1.41 5.47 -31.69
CA LYS A 95 2.80 5.93 -31.65
C LYS A 95 3.31 6.31 -30.26
N LYS A 96 2.43 6.46 -29.28
CA LYS A 96 2.81 6.91 -27.92
C LYS A 96 1.82 6.39 -26.87
N THR A 97 2.34 6.03 -25.73
CA THR A 97 1.56 5.75 -24.52
C THR A 97 1.80 6.88 -23.53
N TYR A 98 0.75 7.40 -22.94
CA TYR A 98 0.86 8.45 -21.93
C TYR A 98 -0.19 8.31 -20.84
N ILE A 99 0.17 8.79 -19.65
CA ILE A 99 -0.73 8.90 -18.50
C ILE A 99 -1.28 10.31 -18.49
N LYS A 100 -2.60 10.45 -18.65
CA LYS A 100 -3.31 11.72 -18.61
C LYS A 100 -3.91 11.94 -17.23
N ILE A 101 -3.54 13.02 -16.57
CA ILE A 101 -4.06 13.41 -15.26
C ILE A 101 -5.12 14.48 -15.46
N THR A 102 -6.33 14.22 -14.95
CA THR A 102 -7.51 15.09 -15.12
C THR A 102 -7.93 15.81 -13.85
N GLU A 103 -7.59 15.26 -12.67
CA GLU A 103 -7.89 15.85 -11.38
C GLU A 103 -6.70 15.66 -10.43
N LEU A 104 -6.46 16.63 -9.55
CA LEU A 104 -5.37 16.58 -8.57
C LEU A 104 -5.91 16.46 -7.14
N PRO A 105 -5.16 15.84 -6.22
CA PRO A 105 -5.50 15.83 -4.81
C PRO A 105 -5.64 17.26 -4.28
N TYR A 106 -6.57 17.44 -3.33
CA TYR A 106 -6.80 18.74 -2.73
C TYR A 106 -5.55 19.33 -2.08
N GLY A 107 -5.29 20.61 -2.36
CA GLY A 107 -4.13 21.35 -1.84
C GLY A 107 -2.85 21.20 -2.67
N VAL A 108 -2.82 20.32 -3.68
CA VAL A 108 -1.66 20.16 -4.55
C VAL A 108 -1.59 21.30 -5.58
N ASN A 109 -0.45 21.96 -5.63
CA ASN A 109 -0.19 22.99 -6.63
C ASN A 109 0.32 22.35 -7.93
N LYS A 110 -0.42 22.56 -9.01
CA LYS A 110 -0.12 21.99 -10.34
C LYS A 110 1.30 22.28 -10.81
N LEU A 111 1.73 23.53 -10.76
CA LEU A 111 3.05 23.94 -11.25
C LEU A 111 4.19 23.29 -10.43
N LYS A 112 4.04 23.27 -9.10
CA LYS A 112 5.02 22.60 -8.23
C LYS A 112 5.08 21.10 -8.49
N LEU A 113 3.95 20.46 -8.77
CA LEU A 113 3.90 19.04 -9.10
C LEU A 113 4.63 18.75 -10.41
N VAL A 114 4.35 19.50 -11.49
CA VAL A 114 5.00 19.32 -12.80
C VAL A 114 6.52 19.50 -12.66
N ASN A 115 6.96 20.59 -12.05
CA ASN A 115 8.39 20.85 -11.82
C ASN A 115 9.05 19.74 -10.97
N SER A 116 8.36 19.23 -9.94
CA SER A 116 8.87 18.11 -9.11
C SER A 116 9.02 16.82 -9.90
N ILE A 117 8.11 16.54 -10.84
CA ILE A 117 8.20 15.36 -11.71
C ILE A 117 9.40 15.53 -12.66
N GLU A 118 9.56 16.67 -13.31
CA GLU A 118 10.69 16.98 -14.20
C GLU A 118 12.04 16.87 -13.49
N ASP A 119 12.16 17.44 -12.30
CA ASP A 119 13.37 17.34 -11.46
C ASP A 119 13.72 15.87 -11.14
N LYS A 120 12.72 15.03 -10.87
CA LYS A 120 12.93 13.60 -10.57
C LYS A 120 13.30 12.79 -11.82
N ILE A 121 12.81 13.18 -12.99
CA ILE A 121 13.23 12.60 -14.28
C ILE A 121 14.71 12.94 -14.54
N GLN A 122 15.11 14.20 -14.37
CA GLN A 122 16.50 14.64 -14.57
C GLN A 122 17.46 13.96 -13.59
N LYS A 123 17.03 13.73 -12.34
CA LYS A 123 17.82 13.01 -11.32
C LYS A 123 17.84 11.49 -11.49
N GLY A 124 17.13 10.95 -12.49
CA GLY A 124 17.01 9.50 -12.72
C GLY A 124 16.19 8.74 -11.66
N THR A 125 15.44 9.46 -10.81
CA THR A 125 14.57 8.84 -9.78
C THR A 125 13.28 8.30 -10.38
N LEU A 126 12.80 8.94 -11.46
CA LEU A 126 11.70 8.48 -12.30
C LEU A 126 12.29 8.10 -13.66
N THR A 127 12.32 6.80 -13.95
CA THR A 127 12.77 6.23 -15.23
C THR A 127 11.59 6.05 -16.18
N ASP A 128 11.88 5.81 -17.46
CA ASP A 128 10.92 5.44 -18.51
C ASP A 128 9.87 6.49 -18.88
N ILE A 129 10.01 7.69 -18.34
CA ILE A 129 9.28 8.87 -18.78
C ILE A 129 10.11 9.59 -19.84
N LYS A 130 9.47 9.97 -20.94
CA LYS A 130 10.10 10.73 -22.03
C LYS A 130 10.02 12.23 -21.76
N GLU A 131 8.81 12.72 -21.45
CA GLU A 131 8.54 14.14 -21.21
C GLU A 131 7.23 14.32 -20.46
N VAL A 132 7.04 15.47 -19.82
CA VAL A 132 5.78 15.89 -19.17
C VAL A 132 5.26 17.12 -19.91
N VAL A 133 4.00 17.10 -20.29
CA VAL A 133 3.35 18.20 -21.02
C VAL A 133 2.15 18.69 -20.22
N ASP A 134 2.16 19.96 -19.84
CA ASP A 134 0.97 20.60 -19.27
C ASP A 134 0.12 21.18 -20.39
N ALA A 135 -0.94 20.47 -20.76
CA ALA A 135 -1.94 20.86 -21.75
C ALA A 135 -3.24 21.38 -21.09
N SER A 136 -3.16 21.81 -19.82
CA SER A 136 -4.31 22.34 -19.09
C SER A 136 -4.80 23.65 -19.69
N SER A 137 -6.13 23.83 -19.70
CA SER A 137 -6.79 25.09 -20.04
C SER A 137 -7.51 25.66 -18.80
N GLU A 138 -8.06 26.86 -18.91
CA GLU A 138 -8.77 27.51 -17.81
C GLU A 138 -9.92 26.62 -17.31
N GLY A 139 -9.84 26.20 -16.05
CA GLY A 139 -10.81 25.31 -15.39
C GLY A 139 -10.64 23.81 -15.61
N ASN A 140 -9.75 23.36 -16.52
CA ASN A 140 -9.54 21.94 -16.80
C ASN A 140 -8.06 21.55 -16.63
N ILE A 141 -7.78 20.58 -15.77
CA ILE A 141 -6.46 19.99 -15.61
C ILE A 141 -6.26 18.92 -16.69
N ASN A 142 -5.13 19.00 -17.41
CA ASN A 142 -4.71 18.03 -18.40
C ASN A 142 -3.19 17.97 -18.43
N ILE A 143 -2.61 17.15 -17.53
CA ILE A 143 -1.18 16.91 -17.51
C ILE A 143 -0.94 15.56 -18.19
N GLN A 144 -0.10 15.53 -19.22
CA GLN A 144 0.25 14.35 -19.98
C GLN A 144 1.67 13.91 -19.66
N ILE A 145 1.83 12.72 -19.09
CA ILE A 145 3.13 12.11 -18.81
C ILE A 145 3.39 11.10 -19.91
N ILE A 146 4.25 11.46 -20.87
CA ILE A 146 4.54 10.65 -22.06
C ILE A 146 5.63 9.64 -21.72
N LEU A 147 5.36 8.36 -21.97
CA LEU A 147 6.24 7.26 -21.65
C LEU A 147 7.19 6.90 -22.81
N LYS A 148 8.31 6.24 -22.50
CA LYS A 148 9.17 5.62 -23.52
C LYS A 148 8.47 4.36 -24.07
N LYS A 149 8.86 3.92 -25.28
CA LYS A 149 8.21 2.76 -25.94
C LYS A 149 8.36 1.45 -25.18
N SER A 150 9.45 1.27 -24.43
CA SER A 150 9.75 0.06 -23.64
C SER A 150 9.25 0.17 -22.18
N ALA A 151 8.53 1.23 -21.82
CA ALA A 151 8.15 1.50 -20.45
C ALA A 151 7.06 0.51 -19.96
N ASN A 152 7.27 -0.05 -18.78
CA ASN A 152 6.20 -0.71 -18.04
C ASN A 152 5.28 0.33 -17.39
N VAL A 153 4.09 0.47 -17.94
CA VAL A 153 3.12 1.53 -17.56
C VAL A 153 2.76 1.45 -16.08
N ASN A 154 2.52 0.25 -15.55
CA ASN A 154 2.13 0.06 -14.15
C ASN A 154 3.28 0.41 -13.19
N LEU A 155 4.51 0.04 -13.54
CA LEU A 155 5.70 0.38 -12.76
C LEU A 155 5.92 1.90 -12.71
N VAL A 156 5.80 2.58 -13.84
CA VAL A 156 5.92 4.04 -13.90
C VAL A 156 4.82 4.71 -13.11
N LEU A 157 3.58 4.26 -13.24
CA LEU A 157 2.43 4.77 -12.48
C LEU A 157 2.65 4.63 -10.97
N ASN A 158 3.03 3.45 -10.51
CA ASN A 158 3.31 3.20 -9.10
C ASN A 158 4.42 4.11 -8.56
N ASN A 159 5.50 4.25 -9.32
CA ASN A 159 6.58 5.18 -8.97
C ASN A 159 6.12 6.64 -8.91
N LEU A 160 5.27 7.08 -9.83
CA LEU A 160 4.68 8.41 -9.82
C LEU A 160 3.82 8.65 -8.57
N LEU A 161 2.95 7.69 -8.22
CA LEU A 161 2.06 7.77 -7.06
C LEU A 161 2.82 7.81 -5.73
N VAL A 162 3.91 7.04 -5.60
CA VAL A 162 4.70 6.98 -4.35
C VAL A 162 5.69 8.14 -4.24
N LYS A 163 6.29 8.54 -5.35
CA LYS A 163 7.39 9.52 -5.33
C LYS A 163 6.93 10.96 -5.57
N THR A 164 5.66 11.22 -5.88
CA THR A 164 5.16 12.57 -6.19
C THR A 164 3.85 12.87 -5.45
N ASP A 165 3.41 14.12 -5.50
CA ASP A 165 2.14 14.55 -4.89
C ASP A 165 0.89 14.15 -5.71
N LEU A 166 1.01 13.19 -6.65
CA LEU A 166 -0.15 12.57 -7.30
C LEU A 166 -0.96 11.70 -6.34
N GLN A 167 -0.37 11.29 -5.23
CA GLN A 167 -1.06 10.69 -4.10
C GLN A 167 -0.61 11.37 -2.82
N THR A 168 -1.57 11.88 -2.02
CA THR A 168 -1.29 12.60 -0.79
C THR A 168 -2.18 12.12 0.35
N ASN A 169 -1.77 12.42 1.59
CA ASN A 169 -2.59 12.15 2.77
C ASN A 169 -3.32 13.43 3.18
N PHE A 170 -4.64 13.36 3.31
CA PHE A 170 -5.43 14.39 3.96
C PHE A 170 -5.64 13.98 5.43
N ASN A 171 -5.09 14.77 6.35
CA ASN A 171 -5.15 14.50 7.78
C ASN A 171 -6.34 15.24 8.39
N TYR A 172 -7.32 14.49 8.93
CA TYR A 172 -8.39 15.04 9.74
C TYR A 172 -7.90 15.33 11.14
N ASN A 173 -8.29 16.48 11.65
CA ASN A 173 -8.14 16.89 13.05
C ASN A 173 -9.24 17.90 13.38
N MET A 174 -10.41 17.39 13.76
CA MET A 174 -11.60 18.21 14.05
C MET A 174 -11.53 18.74 15.47
N VAL A 175 -10.87 19.88 15.65
CA VAL A 175 -10.91 20.63 16.90
C VAL A 175 -11.93 21.75 16.73
N THR A 176 -12.99 21.72 17.53
CA THR A 176 -14.12 22.64 17.45
C THR A 176 -14.35 23.36 18.79
N LEU A 177 -15.11 24.44 18.74
CA LEU A 177 -15.57 25.13 19.90
C LEU A 177 -17.06 24.77 20.14
N LEU A 178 -17.33 23.87 21.07
CA LEU A 178 -18.66 23.52 21.53
C LEU A 178 -18.89 24.13 22.91
N ASP A 179 -19.99 24.80 23.12
CA ASP A 179 -20.36 25.46 24.39
C ASP A 179 -19.24 26.32 24.99
N LYS A 180 -18.52 27.02 24.12
CA LYS A 180 -17.36 27.88 24.48
C LYS A 180 -16.14 27.09 24.99
N GLN A 181 -16.15 25.79 24.91
CA GLN A 181 -15.01 24.92 25.24
C GLN A 181 -14.37 24.32 23.98
N LEU A 182 -13.05 24.26 23.99
CA LEU A 182 -12.28 23.65 22.90
C LEU A 182 -12.23 22.14 23.10
N SER A 183 -12.76 21.39 22.13
CA SER A 183 -12.81 19.94 22.20
C SER A 183 -12.42 19.29 20.87
N GLN A 184 -11.92 18.06 20.96
CA GLN A 184 -11.82 17.16 19.81
C GLN A 184 -13.22 16.63 19.54
N SER A 185 -13.83 17.03 18.42
CA SER A 185 -15.19 16.62 18.04
C SER A 185 -15.19 15.62 16.90
N SER A 186 -16.16 14.73 16.94
CA SER A 186 -16.45 13.82 15.83
C SER A 186 -17.37 14.47 14.79
N ILE A 187 -17.56 13.81 13.64
CA ILE A 187 -18.56 14.23 12.65
C ILE A 187 -19.96 14.08 13.25
N ILE A 188 -20.17 13.03 14.05
CA ILE A 188 -21.43 12.78 14.77
C ILE A 188 -21.75 13.94 15.70
N ASP A 189 -20.78 14.38 16.51
CA ASP A 189 -20.98 15.52 17.44
C ASP A 189 -21.38 16.78 16.68
N ALA A 190 -20.77 17.00 15.51
CA ALA A 190 -21.10 18.14 14.67
C ALA A 190 -22.52 18.07 14.07
N LEU A 191 -23.02 16.86 13.73
CA LEU A 191 -24.38 16.67 13.25
C LEU A 191 -25.40 16.94 14.36
N TYR A 192 -25.21 16.36 15.55
CA TYR A 192 -26.09 16.62 16.69
C TYR A 192 -26.08 18.10 17.12
N ALA A 193 -24.90 18.71 17.24
CA ALA A 193 -24.81 20.13 17.57
C ALA A 193 -25.50 21.03 16.53
N PHE A 194 -25.50 20.64 15.26
CA PHE A 194 -26.26 21.36 14.23
C PHE A 194 -27.76 21.21 14.40
N ILE A 195 -28.26 20.01 14.73
CA ILE A 195 -29.68 19.75 14.99
C ILE A 195 -30.12 20.55 16.21
N ASP A 196 -29.41 20.45 17.35
CA ASP A 196 -29.76 21.14 18.59
C ASP A 196 -29.83 22.67 18.39
N HIS A 197 -28.84 23.23 17.68
CA HIS A 197 -28.86 24.64 17.32
C HIS A 197 -30.02 24.98 16.37
N GLY A 198 -30.33 24.13 15.40
CA GLY A 198 -31.43 24.29 14.48
C GLY A 198 -32.79 24.36 15.20
N LEU A 199 -33.02 23.43 16.13
CA LEU A 199 -34.23 23.37 16.95
C LEU A 199 -34.37 24.62 17.85
N ASP A 200 -33.28 25.05 18.49
CA ASP A 200 -33.27 26.30 19.32
C ASP A 200 -33.59 27.53 18.47
N VAL A 201 -33.02 27.63 17.29
CA VAL A 201 -33.30 28.75 16.36
C VAL A 201 -34.76 28.72 15.88
N ILE A 202 -35.31 27.56 15.52
CA ILE A 202 -36.71 27.46 15.11
C ILE A 202 -37.62 27.84 16.26
N ARG A 203 -37.37 27.35 17.49
CA ARG A 203 -38.18 27.69 18.67
C ARG A 203 -38.19 29.21 18.93
N LYS A 204 -37.02 29.84 19.03
CA LYS A 204 -36.89 31.28 19.28
C LYS A 204 -37.48 32.13 18.16
N ARG A 205 -37.33 31.75 16.90
CA ARG A 205 -37.95 32.42 15.77
C ARG A 205 -39.47 32.32 15.84
N THR A 206 -39.99 31.12 16.13
CA THR A 206 -41.42 30.89 16.20
C THR A 206 -42.04 31.56 17.42
N GLU A 207 -41.38 31.61 18.59
CA GLU A 207 -41.79 32.41 19.75
C GLU A 207 -41.95 33.90 19.37
N TYR A 208 -40.94 34.46 18.72
CA TYR A 208 -41.02 35.86 18.27
C TYR A 208 -42.14 36.11 17.26
N ASP A 209 -42.38 35.18 16.33
CA ASP A 209 -43.49 35.29 15.37
C ASP A 209 -44.86 35.10 16.06
N ALA A 210 -44.97 34.21 17.06
CA ALA A 210 -46.15 34.02 17.85
C ALA A 210 -46.48 35.27 18.69
N ASP A 211 -45.48 35.87 19.32
CA ASP A 211 -45.64 37.13 20.06
C ASP A 211 -46.13 38.26 19.17
N LYS A 212 -45.59 38.39 17.98
CA LYS A 212 -46.07 39.35 16.97
C LYS A 212 -47.50 39.12 16.55
N VAL A 213 -47.86 37.86 16.27
CA VAL A 213 -49.21 37.47 15.91
C VAL A 213 -50.17 37.75 17.04
N ASN A 214 -49.82 37.38 18.26
CA ASN A 214 -50.63 37.60 19.45
C ASN A 214 -50.82 39.09 19.73
N HIS A 215 -49.74 39.89 19.65
CA HIS A 215 -49.84 41.36 19.77
C HIS A 215 -50.74 41.97 18.70
N ARG A 216 -50.64 41.46 17.43
CA ARG A 216 -51.51 41.93 16.35
C ARG A 216 -52.97 41.56 16.56
N ILE A 217 -53.25 40.35 17.07
CA ILE A 217 -54.60 39.93 17.47
C ILE A 217 -55.15 40.89 18.52
N MET A 218 -54.41 41.14 19.60
CA MET A 218 -54.79 42.03 20.67
C MET A 218 -55.20 43.43 20.15
N ILE A 219 -54.37 44.01 19.24
CA ILE A 219 -54.69 45.29 18.63
C ILE A 219 -55.97 45.23 17.77
N LEU A 220 -56.14 44.19 16.96
CA LEU A 220 -57.32 44.05 16.10
C LEU A 220 -58.60 43.79 16.88
N GLU A 221 -58.55 43.03 17.99
CA GLU A 221 -59.67 42.86 18.90
C GLU A 221 -60.12 44.18 19.49
N GLY A 222 -59.17 45.03 19.88
CA GLY A 222 -59.47 46.37 20.38
C GLY A 222 -60.11 47.24 19.31
N ILE A 223 -59.61 47.19 18.07
CA ILE A 223 -60.21 47.94 16.95
C ILE A 223 -61.64 47.46 16.69
N LEU A 224 -61.87 46.12 16.69
CA LEU A 224 -63.20 45.55 16.44
C LEU A 224 -64.22 46.03 17.46
N LYS A 225 -63.87 45.98 18.79
CA LYS A 225 -64.72 46.53 19.87
C LYS A 225 -65.04 48.00 19.66
N ALA A 226 -64.09 48.81 19.20
CA ALA A 226 -64.28 50.22 18.92
C ALA A 226 -65.15 50.48 17.68
N LEU A 227 -65.13 49.54 16.69
CA LEU A 227 -65.96 49.65 15.46
C LEU A 227 -67.39 49.16 15.69
N GLU A 228 -67.65 48.20 16.61
CA GLU A 228 -68.98 47.72 17.01
C GLU A 228 -69.85 48.82 17.55
N ASP A 229 -69.28 49.83 18.30
CA ASP A 229 -69.98 51.03 18.80
C ASP A 229 -69.23 52.29 18.35
N LEU A 230 -69.26 52.52 17.06
CA LEU A 230 -68.52 53.56 16.39
C LEU A 230 -68.95 54.96 16.84
N ASP A 231 -70.27 55.20 16.97
CA ASP A 231 -70.80 56.53 17.36
C ASP A 231 -70.30 56.88 18.76
N ARG A 232 -70.34 55.93 19.65
CA ARG A 232 -69.84 56.14 21.04
C ARG A 232 -68.33 56.34 21.07
N THR A 233 -67.55 55.57 20.29
CA THR A 233 -66.09 55.71 20.14
C THR A 233 -65.72 57.10 19.64
N ILE A 234 -66.45 57.64 18.64
CA ILE A 234 -66.23 58.99 18.11
C ILE A 234 -66.60 60.05 19.18
N GLU A 235 -67.66 59.86 19.93
CA GLU A 235 -68.05 60.80 21.06
C GLU A 235 -66.92 60.85 22.08
N ILE A 236 -66.39 59.71 22.53
CA ILE A 236 -65.29 59.63 23.50
C ILE A 236 -64.06 60.37 22.97
N VAL A 237 -63.62 60.11 21.78
CA VAL A 237 -62.42 60.72 21.19
C VAL A 237 -62.58 62.23 21.02
N ARG A 238 -63.81 62.73 20.80
CA ARG A 238 -64.06 64.13 20.49
C ARG A 238 -64.37 64.98 21.70
N PHE A 239 -65.00 64.39 22.73
CA PHE A 239 -65.58 65.22 23.78
C PHE A 239 -65.04 64.95 25.21
N GLU A 240 -64.38 63.84 25.44
CA GLU A 240 -63.83 63.50 26.74
C GLU A 240 -62.49 64.21 26.97
N GLU A 241 -62.23 64.62 28.22
CA GLU A 241 -60.97 65.29 28.60
C GLU A 241 -59.79 64.30 28.59
N ASN A 242 -60.06 63.05 28.93
CA ASN A 242 -59.06 61.94 28.87
C ASN A 242 -59.60 60.73 28.09
N PRO A 243 -59.63 60.82 26.78
CA PRO A 243 -60.23 59.78 25.95
C PRO A 243 -59.56 58.42 26.07
N LEU A 244 -58.26 58.37 26.39
CA LEU A 244 -57.51 57.09 26.56
C LEU A 244 -58.05 56.30 27.74
N GLU A 245 -58.19 56.93 28.91
CA GLU A 245 -58.67 56.30 30.13
C GLU A 245 -60.15 55.85 30.01
N VAL A 246 -60.97 56.64 29.32
CA VAL A 246 -62.37 56.31 29.08
C VAL A 246 -62.47 55.08 28.12
N LEU A 247 -61.70 55.03 27.04
CA LEU A 247 -61.67 53.89 26.15
C LEU A 247 -61.20 52.58 26.84
N VAL A 248 -60.17 52.70 27.69
CA VAL A 248 -59.68 51.57 28.48
C VAL A 248 -60.77 51.02 29.40
N ASN A 249 -61.47 51.91 30.16
CA ASN A 249 -62.45 51.47 31.12
C ASN A 249 -63.78 51.01 30.48
N GLU A 250 -64.26 51.69 29.44
CA GLU A 250 -65.58 51.45 28.86
C GLU A 250 -65.57 50.15 27.96
N TYR A 251 -64.50 49.95 27.20
CA TYR A 251 -64.37 48.75 26.33
C TYR A 251 -63.52 47.64 26.94
N GLU A 252 -63.07 47.82 28.19
CA GLU A 252 -62.14 46.87 28.85
C GLU A 252 -60.91 46.55 27.91
N LEU A 253 -60.24 47.63 27.46
CA LEU A 253 -59.09 47.60 26.60
C LEU A 253 -57.80 47.72 27.37
N GLU A 254 -56.71 47.17 26.84
CA GLU A 254 -55.36 47.53 27.26
C GLU A 254 -55.01 48.97 26.80
N GLU A 255 -54.14 49.64 27.52
CA GLU A 255 -53.73 51.02 27.20
C GLU A 255 -53.18 51.17 25.77
N GLU A 256 -52.47 50.18 25.34
CA GLU A 256 -51.89 50.09 23.97
C GLU A 256 -52.99 49.99 22.90
N GLN A 257 -54.03 49.20 23.14
CA GLN A 257 -55.22 49.11 22.24
C GLN A 257 -55.92 50.45 22.12
N ALA A 258 -56.14 51.07 23.24
CA ALA A 258 -56.82 52.39 23.30
C ALA A 258 -55.97 53.46 22.60
N GLN A 259 -54.66 53.48 22.81
CA GLN A 259 -53.74 54.36 22.09
C GLN A 259 -53.77 54.13 20.54
N TYR A 260 -53.83 52.89 20.13
CA TYR A 260 -53.90 52.57 18.70
C TYR A 260 -55.22 53.05 18.07
N ILE A 261 -56.32 52.95 18.78
CA ILE A 261 -57.63 53.51 18.39
C ILE A 261 -57.56 55.03 18.25
N LEU A 262 -56.94 55.72 19.17
CA LEU A 262 -56.76 57.21 19.13
C LEU A 262 -55.88 57.60 17.91
N ASP A 263 -54.91 56.82 17.55
CA ASP A 263 -54.01 57.10 16.41
C ASP A 263 -54.60 56.68 15.07
N MET A 264 -55.77 56.05 15.06
CA MET A 264 -56.43 55.53 13.84
C MET A 264 -56.92 56.67 12.94
N LYS A 265 -56.64 56.56 11.63
CA LYS A 265 -57.12 57.57 10.68
C LYS A 265 -58.61 57.39 10.39
N LEU A 266 -59.39 58.48 10.38
CA LEU A 266 -60.81 58.48 10.07
C LEU A 266 -61.21 57.78 8.80
N LYS A 267 -60.29 57.59 7.81
CA LYS A 267 -60.54 56.86 6.57
C LYS A 267 -60.69 55.34 6.81
N ARG A 268 -60.26 54.82 7.94
CA ARG A 268 -60.33 53.40 8.31
C ARG A 268 -61.58 52.98 9.06
N ILE A 269 -62.57 53.88 9.09
CA ILE A 269 -63.80 53.72 9.83
C ILE A 269 -64.97 53.46 8.86
N SER A 270 -64.88 52.46 8.01
CA SER A 270 -65.94 52.06 7.09
C SER A 270 -66.27 50.57 7.29
N ASN A 271 -67.55 50.16 7.00
CA ASN A 271 -67.97 48.76 7.09
C ASN A 271 -67.08 47.83 6.22
N GLN A 272 -66.44 48.35 5.16
CA GLN A 272 -65.49 47.60 4.36
C GLN A 272 -64.14 47.34 5.11
N ASP A 273 -63.81 48.20 6.07
CA ASP A 273 -62.56 48.02 6.85
C ASP A 273 -62.83 47.09 8.02
N GLU A 274 -64.07 47.01 8.59
CA GLU A 274 -64.47 46.01 9.58
C GLU A 274 -64.37 44.58 9.02
N GLU A 275 -64.98 44.32 7.84
CA GLU A 275 -64.84 43.01 7.15
C GLU A 275 -63.36 42.60 6.91
N LYS A 276 -62.46 43.57 6.67
CA LYS A 276 -61.01 43.28 6.50
C LYS A 276 -60.35 42.98 7.82
N VAL A 277 -60.72 43.68 8.91
CA VAL A 277 -60.21 43.41 10.25
C VAL A 277 -60.62 42.03 10.71
N GLU A 278 -61.90 41.67 10.53
CA GLU A 278 -62.40 40.32 10.82
C GLU A 278 -61.71 39.23 10.03
N ALA A 279 -61.48 39.45 8.73
CA ALA A 279 -60.76 38.47 7.89
C ALA A 279 -59.30 38.32 8.33
N GLU A 280 -58.58 39.44 8.62
CA GLU A 280 -57.22 39.43 9.14
C GLU A 280 -57.16 38.71 10.49
N LEU A 281 -58.14 38.98 11.38
CA LEU A 281 -58.23 38.37 12.70
C LEU A 281 -58.44 36.83 12.60
N SER A 282 -59.34 36.41 11.69
CA SER A 282 -59.57 34.98 11.41
C SER A 282 -58.31 34.26 10.94
N ASP A 283 -57.57 34.87 9.99
CA ASP A 283 -56.31 34.33 9.49
C ASP A 283 -55.25 34.22 10.61
N LEU A 284 -55.21 35.19 11.51
CA LEU A 284 -54.28 35.19 12.63
C LEU A 284 -54.66 34.14 13.67
N TYR A 285 -55.94 33.95 13.95
CA TYR A 285 -56.42 32.87 14.83
C TYR A 285 -56.17 31.49 14.29
N GLU A 286 -56.14 31.30 12.98
CA GLU A 286 -55.70 30.02 12.37
C GLU A 286 -54.20 29.86 12.43
N LYS A 287 -53.43 30.93 12.37
CA LYS A 287 -51.96 30.91 12.36
C LYS A 287 -51.36 30.68 13.76
N LEU A 288 -51.91 31.35 14.78
CA LEU A 288 -51.38 31.31 16.14
C LEU A 288 -51.28 29.91 16.73
N PRO A 289 -52.31 29.03 16.67
CA PRO A 289 -52.22 27.65 17.15
C PRO A 289 -51.11 26.84 16.47
N LYS A 290 -50.89 27.03 15.18
CA LYS A 290 -49.83 26.36 14.44
C LYS A 290 -48.43 26.77 14.93
N LEU A 291 -48.24 28.06 15.23
CA LEU A 291 -47.00 28.55 15.81
C LEU A 291 -46.77 27.99 17.24
N LEU A 292 -47.83 28.00 18.07
CA LEU A 292 -47.78 27.42 19.42
C LEU A 292 -47.52 25.93 19.42
N GLU A 293 -48.06 25.20 18.45
CA GLU A 293 -47.78 23.74 18.27
C GLU A 293 -46.29 23.51 17.99
N ILE A 294 -45.67 24.30 17.11
CA ILE A 294 -44.22 24.20 16.82
C ILE A 294 -43.40 24.49 18.08
N ILE A 295 -43.82 25.42 18.95
CA ILE A 295 -43.10 25.78 20.16
C ILE A 295 -43.17 24.68 21.22
N HIS A 296 -44.36 24.08 21.43
CA HIS A 296 -44.63 23.18 22.54
C HIS A 296 -44.49 21.70 22.20
N ASN A 297 -44.51 21.34 20.93
CA ASN A 297 -44.40 19.97 20.47
C ASN A 297 -43.04 19.74 19.77
N GLU A 298 -42.13 19.06 20.47
CA GLU A 298 -40.75 18.79 19.96
C GLU A 298 -40.74 18.02 18.64
N THR A 299 -41.68 17.10 18.46
CA THR A 299 -41.83 16.34 17.18
C THR A 299 -42.14 17.29 16.02
N VAL A 300 -43.04 18.26 16.23
CA VAL A 300 -43.41 19.24 15.21
C VAL A 300 -42.24 20.20 14.91
N THR A 301 -41.48 20.59 15.97
CA THR A 301 -40.26 21.39 15.78
C THR A 301 -39.22 20.63 14.92
N MET A 302 -39.03 19.31 15.18
CA MET A 302 -38.14 18.45 14.40
C MET A 302 -38.61 18.30 12.92
N GLN A 303 -39.91 18.12 12.70
CA GLN A 303 -40.50 18.08 11.37
C GLN A 303 -40.30 19.39 10.60
N THR A 304 -40.46 20.52 11.30
CA THR A 304 -40.22 21.84 10.71
C THR A 304 -38.76 21.99 10.27
N LEU A 305 -37.81 21.56 11.10
CA LEU A 305 -36.39 21.54 10.73
C LEU A 305 -36.15 20.63 9.53
N GLN A 306 -36.74 19.45 9.50
CA GLN A 306 -36.63 18.49 8.41
C GLN A 306 -37.13 19.07 7.07
N ASP A 307 -38.28 19.74 7.07
CA ASP A 307 -38.84 20.38 5.88
C ASP A 307 -37.92 21.51 5.35
N GLU A 308 -37.40 22.37 6.23
CA GLU A 308 -36.45 23.41 5.86
C GLU A 308 -35.14 22.83 5.30
N LEU A 309 -34.63 21.76 5.88
CA LEU A 309 -33.45 21.07 5.39
C LEU A 309 -33.69 20.44 4.01
N LYS A 310 -34.89 19.87 3.79
CA LYS A 310 -35.29 19.31 2.49
C LYS A 310 -35.35 20.39 1.40
N GLU A 311 -35.92 21.55 1.66
CA GLU A 311 -35.92 22.67 0.71
C GLU A 311 -34.50 23.08 0.31
N ILE A 312 -33.58 23.13 1.29
CA ILE A 312 -32.18 23.48 1.05
C ILE A 312 -31.51 22.41 0.20
N LYS A 313 -31.75 21.11 0.49
CA LYS A 313 -31.23 19.99 -0.32
C LYS A 313 -31.70 20.08 -1.76
N ASP A 314 -33.02 20.26 -1.97
CA ASP A 314 -33.62 20.30 -3.31
C ASP A 314 -33.10 21.50 -4.13
N LYS A 315 -32.79 22.61 -3.49
CA LYS A 315 -32.32 23.84 -4.14
C LYS A 315 -30.80 23.86 -4.38
N PHE A 316 -29.99 23.25 -3.54
CA PHE A 316 -28.52 23.40 -3.52
C PHE A 316 -27.76 22.07 -3.53
N GLY A 317 -28.44 20.92 -3.44
CA GLY A 317 -27.81 19.59 -3.49
C GLY A 317 -27.09 19.36 -4.81
N ASP A 318 -25.98 18.64 -4.75
CA ASP A 318 -25.19 18.25 -5.90
C ASP A 318 -24.60 16.85 -5.73
N ASP A 319 -24.19 16.25 -6.86
CA ASP A 319 -23.55 14.96 -6.87
C ASP A 319 -22.13 15.03 -6.30
N ARG A 320 -21.69 13.92 -5.72
CA ARG A 320 -20.32 13.75 -5.22
C ARG A 320 -19.30 13.87 -6.36
N ARG A 321 -18.22 14.60 -6.12
CA ARG A 321 -17.11 14.82 -7.06
C ARG A 321 -15.96 13.85 -6.84
N THR A 322 -15.63 13.60 -5.58
CA THR A 322 -14.51 12.73 -5.19
C THR A 322 -14.96 11.28 -5.23
N ASN A 323 -14.32 10.46 -6.05
CA ASN A 323 -14.58 9.02 -6.11
C ASN A 323 -14.05 8.32 -4.85
N ILE A 324 -14.66 7.18 -4.49
CA ILE A 324 -14.19 6.34 -3.39
C ILE A 324 -14.00 4.92 -3.92
N GLU A 325 -12.77 4.42 -3.82
CA GLU A 325 -12.38 3.06 -4.19
C GLU A 325 -12.00 2.28 -2.94
N LEU A 326 -12.84 1.30 -2.56
CA LEU A 326 -12.68 0.51 -1.35
C LEU A 326 -11.73 -0.69 -1.52
N GLU A 327 -11.61 -1.22 -2.74
CA GLU A 327 -10.90 -2.48 -3.03
C GLU A 327 -9.45 -2.30 -3.53
N VAL A 328 -8.92 -1.09 -3.56
CA VAL A 328 -7.54 -0.88 -3.98
C VAL A 328 -6.58 -1.30 -2.87
N GLN A 329 -5.59 -2.13 -3.19
CA GLN A 329 -4.49 -2.46 -2.28
C GLN A 329 -3.89 -1.18 -1.69
N ASN A 330 -3.87 -1.11 -0.36
CA ASN A 330 -3.59 0.09 0.42
C ASN A 330 -2.18 0.62 0.33
N SER A 331 -1.24 -0.24 -0.02
CA SER A 331 0.17 0.09 -0.14
C SER A 331 0.68 -0.46 -1.46
N ILE A 332 1.28 0.41 -2.23
CA ILE A 332 2.20 -0.01 -3.27
C ILE A 332 3.40 -0.54 -2.51
N ASP A 333 3.61 -1.85 -2.52
CA ASP A 333 4.75 -2.47 -1.86
C ASP A 333 6.06 -2.04 -2.56
N GLU A 334 7.17 -2.03 -1.79
CA GLU A 334 8.50 -1.73 -2.37
C GLU A 334 8.78 -2.60 -3.61
N GLU A 335 8.26 -3.83 -3.63
CA GLU A 335 8.41 -4.79 -4.71
C GLU A 335 7.69 -4.36 -6.00
N ASP A 336 6.57 -3.63 -5.89
CA ASP A 336 5.83 -3.08 -7.03
C ASP A 336 6.56 -1.92 -7.71
N LEU A 337 7.55 -1.35 -7.04
CA LEU A 337 8.40 -0.25 -7.55
C LEU A 337 9.68 -0.74 -8.21
N ILE A 338 9.94 -2.05 -8.18
CA ILE A 338 11.16 -2.67 -8.67
C ILE A 338 10.90 -3.33 -10.02
N GLU A 339 11.73 -3.05 -11.00
CA GLU A 339 11.75 -3.72 -12.28
C GLU A 339 12.25 -5.17 -12.10
N ASP A 340 11.60 -6.13 -12.75
CA ASP A 340 12.05 -7.51 -12.73
C ASP A 340 13.17 -7.69 -13.77
N GLU A 341 14.40 -7.82 -13.28
CA GLU A 341 15.61 -7.98 -14.08
C GLU A 341 16.44 -9.15 -13.59
N ASP A 342 17.20 -9.77 -14.49
CA ASP A 342 18.15 -10.81 -14.13
C ASP A 342 19.44 -10.19 -13.56
N LEU A 343 19.77 -10.57 -12.34
CA LEU A 343 20.94 -10.11 -11.60
C LEU A 343 21.93 -11.27 -11.40
N VAL A 344 23.22 -10.96 -11.44
CA VAL A 344 24.28 -11.85 -10.96
C VAL A 344 24.74 -11.35 -9.59
N VAL A 345 24.50 -12.16 -8.57
CA VAL A 345 24.93 -11.88 -7.20
C VAL A 345 26.29 -12.53 -6.95
N THR A 346 27.20 -11.78 -6.38
CA THR A 346 28.55 -12.24 -6.01
C THR A 346 28.74 -12.10 -4.50
N ILE A 347 29.27 -13.13 -3.85
CA ILE A 347 29.65 -13.15 -2.44
C ILE A 347 31.13 -13.49 -2.32
N THR A 348 31.88 -12.75 -1.51
CA THR A 348 33.32 -12.94 -1.28
C THR A 348 33.59 -13.59 0.09
N SER A 349 34.81 -14.09 0.29
CA SER A 349 35.26 -14.70 1.54
C SER A 349 35.24 -13.74 2.73
N GLU A 350 35.39 -12.43 2.49
CA GLU A 350 35.23 -11.40 3.53
C GLU A 350 33.75 -11.06 3.81
N GLY A 351 32.82 -11.73 3.14
CA GLY A 351 31.38 -11.51 3.29
C GLY A 351 30.88 -10.24 2.58
N ASN A 352 31.58 -9.73 1.58
CA ASN A 352 31.07 -8.66 0.74
C ASN A 352 30.09 -9.23 -0.29
N ILE A 353 28.93 -8.55 -0.46
CA ILE A 353 27.90 -8.93 -1.40
C ILE A 353 27.59 -7.78 -2.35
N LYS A 354 27.38 -8.08 -3.60
CA LYS A 354 26.93 -7.15 -4.64
C LYS A 354 26.06 -7.82 -5.68
N SER A 355 25.28 -7.04 -6.41
CA SER A 355 24.55 -7.46 -7.60
C SER A 355 25.00 -6.66 -8.83
N VAL A 356 24.98 -7.31 -9.98
CA VAL A 356 25.32 -6.73 -11.29
C VAL A 356 24.27 -7.25 -12.27
N SER A 357 23.84 -6.43 -13.25
CA SER A 357 22.93 -6.91 -14.30
C SER A 357 23.57 -8.06 -15.08
N ALA A 358 22.82 -9.12 -15.35
CA ALA A 358 23.30 -10.27 -16.09
C ALA A 358 23.78 -9.91 -17.51
N SER A 359 23.22 -8.86 -18.11
CA SER A 359 23.60 -8.33 -19.42
C SER A 359 25.07 -7.82 -19.50
N GLU A 360 25.69 -7.48 -18.35
CA GLU A 360 27.08 -7.04 -18.29
C GLU A 360 28.09 -8.19 -18.51
N TYR A 361 27.66 -9.47 -18.55
CA TYR A 361 28.51 -10.63 -18.73
C TYR A 361 28.46 -11.20 -20.16
N ASN A 362 29.51 -10.98 -20.97
CA ASN A 362 29.61 -11.50 -22.34
C ASN A 362 30.00 -12.97 -22.39
N VAL A 363 29.45 -13.72 -23.36
CA VAL A 363 29.80 -15.13 -23.61
C VAL A 363 31.24 -15.25 -24.18
N GLN A 364 32.04 -16.16 -23.63
CA GLN A 364 33.40 -16.42 -24.07
C GLN A 364 33.61 -17.90 -24.50
N LYS A 365 34.55 -18.15 -25.43
CA LYS A 365 34.93 -19.52 -25.80
C LYS A 365 35.75 -20.18 -24.69
N ARG A 366 35.69 -21.53 -24.60
CA ARG A 366 36.50 -22.32 -23.66
C ARG A 366 38.00 -22.01 -23.78
N ALA A 367 38.75 -22.18 -22.68
CA ALA A 367 40.19 -21.87 -22.56
C ALA A 367 40.56 -20.38 -22.74
N GLY A 368 39.59 -19.44 -22.61
CA GLY A 368 39.84 -18.02 -22.56
C GLY A 368 40.49 -17.61 -21.23
N LYS A 369 41.13 -16.45 -21.19
CA LYS A 369 41.46 -15.76 -19.93
C LYS A 369 40.19 -15.13 -19.40
N GLY A 370 39.76 -15.50 -18.19
CA GLY A 370 38.58 -14.89 -17.55
C GLY A 370 38.67 -13.37 -17.44
N ASN A 371 37.54 -12.72 -17.48
CA ASN A 371 37.43 -11.28 -17.17
C ASN A 371 37.36 -11.08 -15.66
N LYS A 372 37.85 -9.94 -15.14
CA LYS A 372 37.65 -9.59 -13.71
C LYS A 372 36.17 -9.44 -13.42
N GLY A 373 35.59 -10.34 -12.66
CA GLY A 373 34.18 -10.33 -12.25
C GLY A 373 33.91 -9.55 -10.98
N ALA A 374 34.96 -9.33 -10.17
CA ALA A 374 34.92 -8.52 -8.96
C ALA A 374 36.26 -7.83 -8.77
N ALA A 375 36.29 -6.60 -8.24
CA ALA A 375 37.49 -6.03 -7.69
C ALA A 375 37.63 -6.59 -6.25
N THR A 376 38.51 -7.56 -6.11
CA THR A 376 38.90 -8.13 -4.81
C THR A 376 40.20 -7.47 -4.36
N LYS A 377 40.42 -7.39 -3.05
CA LYS A 377 41.76 -7.13 -2.50
C LYS A 377 42.65 -8.36 -2.77
N ASP A 378 43.96 -8.22 -2.62
CA ASP A 378 44.94 -9.24 -2.97
C ASP A 378 44.68 -10.64 -2.32
N ASP A 379 43.92 -10.70 -1.20
CA ASP A 379 43.59 -11.93 -0.46
C ASP A 379 42.06 -12.24 -0.40
N GLU A 380 41.19 -11.54 -1.16
CA GLU A 380 39.74 -11.74 -1.10
C GLU A 380 39.26 -12.69 -2.22
N GLU A 381 38.77 -13.87 -1.86
CA GLU A 381 38.25 -14.88 -2.79
C GLU A 381 36.75 -14.73 -3.05
N VAL A 382 36.29 -15.00 -4.28
CA VAL A 382 34.86 -15.14 -4.59
C VAL A 382 34.41 -16.52 -4.15
N VAL A 383 33.51 -16.57 -3.18
CA VAL A 383 32.98 -17.81 -2.58
C VAL A 383 31.75 -18.32 -3.33
N ASP A 384 30.86 -17.40 -3.70
CA ASP A 384 29.61 -17.78 -4.38
C ASP A 384 29.24 -16.75 -5.46
N LEU A 385 28.69 -17.26 -6.57
CA LEU A 385 28.21 -16.46 -7.69
C LEU A 385 27.03 -17.17 -8.33
N PHE A 386 25.87 -16.51 -8.41
CA PHE A 386 24.64 -17.11 -8.92
C PHE A 386 23.74 -16.07 -9.58
N SER A 387 22.89 -16.52 -10.51
CA SER A 387 21.87 -15.71 -11.16
C SER A 387 20.56 -15.76 -10.38
N VAL A 388 19.84 -14.63 -10.33
CA VAL A 388 18.60 -14.45 -9.58
C VAL A 388 17.77 -13.34 -10.20
N LYS A 389 16.45 -13.44 -10.17
CA LYS A 389 15.59 -12.31 -10.50
C LYS A 389 15.53 -11.30 -9.36
N SER A 390 15.39 -10.02 -9.69
CA SER A 390 15.40 -8.94 -8.70
C SER A 390 14.33 -9.11 -7.61
N LYS A 391 13.18 -9.68 -7.93
CA LYS A 391 12.05 -9.91 -7.00
C LYS A 391 12.10 -11.22 -6.22
N ASP A 392 13.04 -12.11 -6.52
CA ASP A 392 13.19 -13.37 -5.82
C ASP A 392 13.66 -13.18 -4.36
N ASP A 393 13.35 -14.16 -3.54
CA ASP A 393 13.88 -14.29 -2.19
C ASP A 393 15.23 -15.02 -2.22
N LEU A 394 16.20 -14.46 -1.51
CA LEU A 394 17.48 -15.11 -1.25
C LEU A 394 17.46 -15.72 0.14
N LEU A 395 17.59 -17.04 0.20
CA LEU A 395 17.71 -17.81 1.43
C LEU A 395 19.20 -17.99 1.77
N PHE A 396 19.69 -17.29 2.77
CA PHE A 396 21.06 -17.45 3.24
C PHE A 396 21.08 -18.45 4.39
N ILE A 397 21.63 -19.62 4.14
CA ILE A 397 21.84 -20.65 5.17
C ILE A 397 23.25 -20.48 5.72
N THR A 398 23.37 -20.29 7.05
CA THR A 398 24.64 -20.05 7.72
C THR A 398 25.26 -21.35 8.24
N ASN A 399 26.57 -21.31 8.50
CA ASN A 399 27.31 -22.42 9.12
C ASN A 399 26.71 -22.89 10.46
N THR A 400 25.97 -22.04 11.16
CA THR A 400 25.30 -22.35 12.43
C THR A 400 23.90 -22.94 12.29
N GLY A 401 23.36 -23.01 11.07
CA GLY A 401 22.01 -23.53 10.79
C GLY A 401 20.88 -22.55 10.97
N ARG A 402 21.15 -21.28 10.76
CA ARG A 402 20.14 -20.24 10.60
C ARG A 402 19.87 -20.00 9.11
N CYS A 403 18.64 -19.67 8.78
CA CYS A 403 18.22 -19.22 7.45
C CYS A 403 17.72 -17.79 7.57
N HIS A 404 18.35 -16.88 6.84
CA HIS A 404 17.91 -15.50 6.66
C HIS A 404 17.26 -15.37 5.30
N VAL A 405 16.17 -14.61 5.21
CA VAL A 405 15.45 -14.34 3.95
C VAL A 405 15.64 -12.87 3.59
N LEU A 406 16.17 -12.60 2.41
CA LEU A 406 16.39 -11.25 1.90
C LEU A 406 15.92 -11.17 0.44
N LYS A 407 15.17 -10.14 0.07
CA LYS A 407 14.81 -9.88 -1.33
C LYS A 407 16.04 -9.48 -2.14
N ALA A 408 16.18 -10.01 -3.36
CA ALA A 408 17.36 -9.80 -4.20
C ALA A 408 17.58 -8.32 -4.56
N TYR A 409 16.50 -7.53 -4.76
CA TYR A 409 16.59 -6.10 -5.03
C TYR A 409 17.17 -5.26 -3.87
N LYS A 410 17.24 -5.80 -2.66
CA LYS A 410 17.88 -5.13 -1.50
C LYS A 410 19.39 -5.20 -1.53
N ILE A 411 19.97 -6.06 -2.38
CA ILE A 411 21.42 -6.14 -2.57
C ILE A 411 21.89 -4.94 -3.39
N PRO A 412 23.01 -4.28 -3.00
CA PRO A 412 23.48 -3.10 -3.70
C PRO A 412 23.89 -3.45 -5.13
N LYS A 413 23.24 -2.81 -6.11
CA LYS A 413 23.62 -2.89 -7.51
C LYS A 413 24.87 -2.04 -7.75
N THR A 414 25.90 -2.64 -8.31
CA THR A 414 27.20 -2.00 -8.58
C THR A 414 27.66 -2.35 -9.98
N SER A 415 28.66 -1.62 -10.49
CA SER A 415 29.37 -2.05 -11.71
C SER A 415 30.14 -3.34 -11.46
N ARG A 416 30.49 -4.03 -12.53
CA ARG A 416 31.22 -5.29 -12.50
C ARG A 416 32.54 -5.23 -11.70
N SER A 417 33.28 -4.12 -11.78
CA SER A 417 34.51 -3.85 -11.03
C SER A 417 34.25 -3.17 -9.66
N GLY A 418 33.00 -2.82 -9.32
CA GLY A 418 32.64 -2.14 -8.07
C GLY A 418 32.82 -3.06 -6.85
N LYS A 419 33.16 -2.47 -5.71
CA LYS A 419 33.21 -3.18 -4.42
C LYS A 419 31.78 -3.38 -3.90
N GLY A 420 31.49 -4.56 -3.38
CA GLY A 420 30.25 -4.84 -2.68
C GLY A 420 30.17 -4.16 -1.30
N LYS A 421 29.11 -4.43 -0.60
CA LYS A 421 28.94 -4.08 0.82
C LYS A 421 28.94 -5.35 1.67
N ASN A 422 29.45 -5.24 2.89
CA ASN A 422 29.49 -6.38 3.78
C ASN A 422 28.07 -6.89 4.12
N ILE A 423 27.86 -8.20 4.02
CA ILE A 423 26.56 -8.86 4.19
C ILE A 423 25.96 -8.67 5.59
N VAL A 424 26.80 -8.37 6.61
CA VAL A 424 26.34 -8.05 7.97
C VAL A 424 25.46 -6.79 8.02
N ASN A 425 25.54 -5.92 7.01
CA ASN A 425 24.66 -4.76 6.90
C ASN A 425 23.20 -5.14 6.54
N TYR A 426 23.01 -6.36 6.04
CA TYR A 426 21.70 -6.87 5.57
C TYR A 426 21.21 -8.04 6.43
N LEU A 427 22.12 -8.86 6.97
CA LEU A 427 21.79 -10.03 7.78
C LEU A 427 22.29 -9.81 9.23
N LYS A 428 21.46 -10.17 10.20
CA LYS A 428 21.84 -10.16 11.61
C LYS A 428 22.62 -11.42 11.95
N LEU A 429 23.93 -11.42 11.72
CA LEU A 429 24.84 -12.54 11.96
C LEU A 429 25.50 -12.42 13.34
N ASP A 430 25.71 -13.55 14.01
CA ASP A 430 26.48 -13.63 15.27
C ASP A 430 27.99 -13.70 14.98
N ALA A 431 28.82 -13.53 16.00
CA ALA A 431 30.27 -13.63 15.83
C ALA A 431 30.70 -15.03 15.34
N GLY A 432 31.46 -15.08 14.23
CA GLY A 432 31.86 -16.31 13.56
C GLY A 432 30.79 -16.98 12.69
N GLU A 433 29.60 -16.40 12.59
CA GLU A 433 28.55 -16.87 11.68
C GLU A 433 28.74 -16.27 10.28
N HIS A 434 28.67 -17.11 9.26
CA HIS A 434 28.76 -16.72 7.86
C HIS A 434 27.85 -17.59 6.98
N PRO A 435 27.34 -17.07 5.86
CA PRO A 435 26.57 -17.86 4.90
C PRO A 435 27.44 -18.93 4.25
N VAL A 436 26.93 -20.16 4.15
CA VAL A 436 27.59 -21.29 3.48
C VAL A 436 26.81 -21.76 2.26
N SER A 437 25.54 -21.38 2.15
CA SER A 437 24.74 -21.69 0.96
C SER A 437 23.69 -20.61 0.75
N THR A 438 23.57 -20.14 -0.49
CA THR A 438 22.55 -19.19 -0.91
C THR A 438 21.63 -19.85 -1.92
N ILE A 439 20.34 -19.69 -1.77
CA ILE A 439 19.32 -20.23 -2.67
C ILE A 439 18.40 -19.07 -3.10
N ALA A 440 18.25 -18.92 -4.41
CA ALA A 440 17.27 -18.02 -4.99
C ALA A 440 15.94 -18.78 -5.19
N THR A 441 14.84 -18.25 -4.69
CA THR A 441 13.51 -18.83 -4.87
C THR A 441 12.44 -17.80 -4.57
N ASN A 442 11.24 -18.00 -5.10
CA ASN A 442 10.06 -17.28 -4.62
C ASN A 442 9.38 -18.13 -3.53
N VAL A 443 9.58 -17.74 -2.27
CA VAL A 443 9.05 -18.48 -1.11
C VAL A 443 7.52 -18.48 -1.11
N ALA A 444 6.88 -17.40 -1.57
CA ALA A 444 5.42 -17.28 -1.59
C ALA A 444 4.78 -18.25 -2.61
N GLU A 445 5.40 -18.44 -3.76
CA GLU A 445 4.92 -19.34 -4.81
C GLU A 445 5.27 -20.81 -4.53
N ASN A 446 6.39 -21.07 -3.84
CA ASN A 446 6.96 -22.40 -3.63
C ASN A 446 6.75 -22.95 -2.20
N GLN A 447 5.65 -22.62 -1.53
CA GLN A 447 5.40 -22.98 -0.12
C GLN A 447 5.44 -24.51 0.15
N ASP A 448 5.04 -25.32 -0.81
CA ASP A 448 5.03 -26.78 -0.70
C ASP A 448 6.37 -27.44 -1.03
N ALA A 449 7.32 -26.68 -1.58
CA ALA A 449 8.65 -27.19 -1.88
C ALA A 449 9.41 -27.57 -0.60
N THR A 450 10.36 -28.48 -0.75
CA THR A 450 11.16 -29.00 0.35
C THR A 450 12.58 -28.46 0.29
N LEU A 451 13.02 -27.81 1.38
CA LEU A 451 14.41 -27.44 1.58
C LEU A 451 15.20 -28.67 2.06
N VAL A 452 16.23 -29.04 1.32
CA VAL A 452 17.15 -30.14 1.65
C VAL A 452 18.50 -29.53 2.02
N ILE A 453 19.04 -29.93 3.16
CA ILE A 453 20.27 -29.37 3.73
C ILE A 453 21.25 -30.51 3.97
N ALA A 454 22.54 -30.30 3.64
CA ALA A 454 23.60 -31.24 3.89
C ALA A 454 24.75 -30.62 4.70
N THR A 455 25.40 -31.44 5.52
CA THR A 455 26.52 -31.04 6.36
C THR A 455 27.83 -31.66 5.90
N LYS A 456 28.94 -31.08 6.36
CA LYS A 456 30.32 -31.51 6.07
C LYS A 456 30.57 -32.98 6.42
N PHE A 457 29.96 -33.49 7.49
CA PHE A 457 30.07 -34.88 7.89
C PHE A 457 29.07 -35.80 7.14
N GLY A 458 28.43 -35.31 6.06
CA GLY A 458 27.56 -36.10 5.20
C GLY A 458 26.18 -36.39 5.78
N MET A 459 25.75 -35.62 6.76
CA MET A 459 24.36 -35.64 7.22
C MET A 459 23.46 -34.96 6.19
N ILE A 460 22.23 -35.44 6.05
CA ILE A 460 21.21 -34.85 5.18
C ILE A 460 19.90 -34.68 5.96
N LYS A 461 19.19 -33.58 5.72
CA LYS A 461 17.91 -33.28 6.32
C LYS A 461 17.01 -32.61 5.29
N ARG A 462 15.70 -32.82 5.41
CA ARG A 462 14.73 -32.05 4.65
C ARG A 462 13.62 -31.48 5.52
N LEU A 463 13.15 -30.27 5.17
CA LEU A 463 12.05 -29.58 5.82
C LEU A 463 11.25 -28.77 4.77
N LYS A 464 9.96 -28.53 5.00
CA LYS A 464 9.13 -27.75 4.10
C LYS A 464 9.47 -26.26 4.15
N LEU A 465 9.43 -25.58 3.00
CA LEU A 465 9.71 -24.14 2.88
C LEU A 465 8.73 -23.26 3.66
N ASN A 466 7.47 -23.67 3.80
CA ASN A 466 6.47 -22.92 4.59
C ASN A 466 6.84 -22.78 6.08
N LEU A 467 7.80 -23.55 6.56
CA LEU A 467 8.36 -23.39 7.90
C LEU A 467 9.35 -22.21 8.01
N LEU A 468 9.78 -21.64 6.88
CA LEU A 468 10.62 -20.45 6.84
C LEU A 468 9.69 -19.22 6.81
N SER A 469 9.79 -18.36 7.81
CA SER A 469 8.98 -17.15 7.93
C SER A 469 9.84 -15.92 7.70
N SER A 470 9.42 -15.04 6.81
CA SER A 470 10.02 -13.71 6.61
C SER A 470 9.73 -12.73 7.75
N LYS A 471 8.82 -13.09 8.66
CA LYS A 471 8.46 -12.24 9.82
C LYS A 471 9.57 -12.09 10.85
N TYR A 472 10.55 -12.99 10.86
CA TYR A 472 11.68 -12.97 11.80
C TYR A 472 12.98 -12.70 11.05
N SER A 473 13.96 -12.10 11.73
CA SER A 473 15.27 -11.82 11.15
C SER A 473 16.03 -13.09 10.71
N PHE A 474 15.71 -14.24 11.27
CA PHE A 474 16.17 -15.56 10.85
C PHE A 474 15.26 -16.67 11.37
N THR A 475 15.37 -17.85 10.74
CA THR A 475 14.73 -19.09 11.19
C THR A 475 15.80 -20.17 11.37
N LYS A 476 15.85 -20.85 12.52
CA LYS A 476 16.74 -22.00 12.72
C LYS A 476 16.22 -23.19 11.94
N VAL A 477 17.05 -23.76 11.03
CA VAL A 477 16.61 -24.82 10.10
C VAL A 477 17.08 -26.22 10.49
N ALA A 478 18.15 -26.34 11.29
CA ALA A 478 18.63 -27.62 11.83
C ALA A 478 19.50 -27.42 13.07
N LYS A 479 19.76 -28.53 13.81
CA LYS A 479 20.78 -28.64 14.85
C LYS A 479 21.97 -29.41 14.30
N LEU A 480 23.19 -28.92 14.52
CA LEU A 480 24.45 -29.58 14.13
C LEU A 480 24.95 -30.51 15.20
N LYS A 481 25.73 -31.52 14.80
CA LYS A 481 26.64 -32.26 15.72
C LYS A 481 27.83 -31.38 16.07
N GLU A 482 28.48 -31.68 17.16
CA GLU A 482 29.71 -30.99 17.56
C GLU A 482 30.80 -31.14 16.49
N GLY A 483 31.39 -30.02 16.08
CA GLY A 483 32.41 -29.97 15.03
C GLY A 483 31.90 -30.12 13.58
N ASP A 484 30.59 -30.29 13.34
CA ASP A 484 30.02 -30.36 12.01
C ASP A 484 29.55 -28.97 11.54
N GLU A 485 29.53 -28.74 10.24
CA GLU A 485 29.14 -27.48 9.61
C GLU A 485 28.16 -27.75 8.44
N PHE A 486 27.27 -26.79 8.14
CA PHE A 486 26.47 -26.85 6.92
C PHE A 486 27.35 -26.54 5.70
N VAL A 487 27.11 -27.27 4.60
CA VAL A 487 27.87 -27.13 3.35
C VAL A 487 26.98 -26.66 2.23
N LYS A 488 25.83 -27.30 2.02
CA LYS A 488 24.94 -27.01 0.91
C LYS A 488 23.48 -27.17 1.29
N ALA A 489 22.65 -26.31 0.71
CA ALA A 489 21.20 -26.45 0.74
C ALA A 489 20.66 -26.35 -0.70
N ILE A 490 19.59 -27.08 -0.97
CA ILE A 490 18.89 -27.07 -2.26
C ILE A 490 17.39 -27.14 -2.03
N ILE A 491 16.61 -26.72 -3.01
CA ILE A 491 15.17 -26.98 -3.08
C ILE A 491 14.95 -28.19 -3.95
N ALA A 492 14.15 -29.15 -3.48
CA ALA A 492 13.87 -30.39 -4.21
C ALA A 492 12.46 -30.90 -3.91
N SER A 493 11.87 -31.60 -4.88
CA SER A 493 10.61 -32.32 -4.71
C SER A 493 10.86 -33.77 -4.21
N ASP A 494 9.83 -34.40 -3.66
CA ASP A 494 9.91 -35.75 -3.10
C ASP A 494 10.22 -36.82 -4.13
N GLU A 495 9.96 -36.53 -5.40
CA GLU A 495 10.17 -37.46 -6.54
C GLU A 495 11.58 -37.38 -7.12
N GLU A 496 12.36 -36.39 -6.71
CA GLU A 496 13.69 -36.15 -7.24
C GLU A 496 14.74 -37.05 -6.55
N GLU A 497 15.83 -37.27 -7.25
CA GLU A 497 17.02 -37.95 -6.73
C GLU A 497 18.05 -36.92 -6.31
N VAL A 498 18.75 -37.21 -5.22
CA VAL A 498 19.82 -36.38 -4.69
C VAL A 498 21.17 -37.02 -4.96
N LEU A 499 22.08 -36.19 -5.48
CA LEU A 499 23.49 -36.52 -5.66
C LEU A 499 24.29 -35.76 -4.60
N MET A 500 25.05 -36.47 -3.77
CA MET A 500 26.01 -35.93 -2.83
C MET A 500 27.42 -36.28 -3.30
N VAL A 501 28.32 -35.29 -3.37
CA VAL A 501 29.69 -35.46 -3.90
C VAL A 501 30.70 -35.00 -2.85
N SER A 502 31.76 -35.79 -2.62
CA SER A 502 32.86 -35.45 -1.72
C SER A 502 34.02 -34.77 -2.45
N GLU A 503 34.88 -34.07 -1.69
CA GLU A 503 36.10 -33.42 -2.22
C GLU A 503 37.04 -34.37 -2.94
N ASN A 504 37.15 -35.59 -2.46
CA ASN A 504 38.00 -36.62 -3.08
C ASN A 504 37.34 -37.33 -4.26
N GLY A 505 36.21 -36.81 -4.78
CA GLY A 505 35.57 -37.29 -5.98
C GLY A 505 34.78 -38.60 -5.82
N MET A 506 34.21 -38.82 -4.62
CA MET A 506 33.22 -39.90 -4.39
C MET A 506 31.81 -39.33 -4.49
N TYR A 507 30.82 -40.15 -4.88
CA TYR A 507 29.40 -39.73 -4.89
C TYR A 507 28.49 -40.81 -4.31
N THR A 508 27.34 -40.35 -3.78
CA THR A 508 26.14 -41.16 -3.54
C THR A 508 24.98 -40.54 -4.26
N ARG A 509 24.16 -41.35 -4.93
CA ARG A 509 22.92 -40.93 -5.59
C ARG A 509 21.77 -41.79 -5.08
N PHE A 510 20.71 -41.19 -4.58
CA PHE A 510 19.56 -41.94 -4.05
C PHE A 510 18.29 -41.09 -4.12
N PRO A 511 17.08 -41.72 -4.16
CA PRO A 511 15.80 -41.00 -4.14
C PRO A 511 15.61 -40.20 -2.84
N LEU A 512 15.15 -38.94 -2.94
CA LEU A 512 14.97 -38.04 -1.79
C LEU A 512 13.91 -38.56 -0.81
N ASN A 513 12.93 -39.34 -1.27
CA ASN A 513 11.89 -39.93 -0.41
C ASN A 513 12.46 -40.84 0.71
N LEU A 514 13.69 -41.37 0.53
CA LEU A 514 14.39 -42.12 1.59
C LEU A 514 14.76 -41.24 2.81
N VAL A 515 14.77 -39.91 2.66
CA VAL A 515 15.02 -38.96 3.74
C VAL A 515 13.67 -38.46 4.24
N ARG A 516 13.23 -38.85 5.44
CA ARG A 516 11.96 -38.40 6.01
C ARG A 516 11.98 -36.91 6.30
N PRO A 517 10.89 -36.17 6.02
CA PRO A 517 10.76 -34.77 6.47
C PRO A 517 10.90 -34.67 7.98
N SER A 518 11.52 -33.61 8.46
CA SER A 518 11.77 -33.41 9.89
C SER A 518 11.62 -31.95 10.31
N GLY A 519 11.29 -31.71 11.57
CA GLY A 519 11.11 -30.37 12.13
C GLY A 519 12.42 -29.60 12.30
N LYS A 520 12.33 -28.31 12.60
CA LYS A 520 13.47 -27.36 12.71
C LYS A 520 14.61 -27.82 13.62
N SER A 521 14.34 -28.54 14.70
CA SER A 521 15.34 -28.94 15.72
C SER A 521 16.02 -30.27 15.45
N ALA A 522 15.67 -30.99 14.38
CA ALA A 522 16.29 -32.30 14.09
C ALA A 522 17.70 -32.14 13.49
N ILE A 523 18.57 -33.08 13.77
CA ILE A 523 19.96 -33.13 13.24
C ILE A 523 19.97 -33.66 11.78
N GLY A 524 18.99 -34.46 11.39
CA GLY A 524 18.97 -35.16 10.11
C GLY A 524 19.44 -36.61 10.19
N VAL A 525 19.72 -37.22 9.04
CA VAL A 525 20.17 -38.62 8.90
C VAL A 525 21.45 -38.69 8.08
N ILE A 526 22.16 -39.80 8.14
CA ILE A 526 23.38 -40.02 7.33
C ILE A 526 22.97 -40.17 5.88
N GLY A 527 23.43 -39.27 5.00
CA GLY A 527 23.27 -39.32 3.53
C GLY A 527 24.46 -39.97 2.83
N MET A 528 25.69 -39.67 3.29
CA MET A 528 26.94 -40.21 2.75
C MET A 528 27.92 -40.54 3.88
N LYS A 529 28.69 -41.62 3.75
CA LYS A 529 29.84 -41.96 4.61
C LYS A 529 31.13 -41.83 3.81
N PHE A 530 32.16 -41.33 4.42
CA PHE A 530 33.48 -41.18 3.77
C PHE A 530 34.35 -42.41 3.94
N LYS A 531 35.29 -42.63 3.01
CA LYS A 531 36.23 -43.74 3.05
C LYS A 531 37.45 -43.38 3.91
N THR A 532 37.84 -42.13 3.92
CA THR A 532 38.98 -41.60 4.65
C THR A 532 38.52 -40.52 5.62
N ILE A 533 39.28 -40.28 6.67
CA ILE A 533 38.95 -39.26 7.70
C ILE A 533 39.08 -37.85 7.13
N ASP A 534 39.96 -37.65 6.15
CA ASP A 534 40.27 -36.37 5.54
C ASP A 534 39.30 -35.99 4.41
N ASP A 535 38.29 -36.83 4.11
CA ASP A 535 37.27 -36.57 3.08
C ASP A 535 36.02 -35.96 3.72
N CYS A 536 35.43 -35.05 3.04
CA CYS A 536 34.21 -34.38 3.50
C CYS A 536 33.26 -34.11 2.32
N LEU A 537 32.02 -33.77 2.64
CA LEU A 537 31.04 -33.37 1.62
C LEU A 537 31.46 -32.05 0.99
N LEU A 538 31.56 -32.04 -0.36
CA LEU A 538 31.82 -30.83 -1.15
C LEU A 538 30.51 -30.14 -1.55
N THR A 539 29.56 -30.92 -2.11
CA THR A 539 28.33 -30.34 -2.65
C THR A 539 27.21 -31.38 -2.70
N MET A 540 26.00 -30.87 -2.89
CA MET A 540 24.76 -31.63 -3.07
C MET A 540 23.93 -30.99 -4.17
N SER A 541 23.31 -31.78 -5.05
CA SER A 541 22.38 -31.29 -6.08
C SER A 541 21.25 -32.30 -6.32
N THR A 542 20.13 -31.83 -6.92
CA THR A 542 19.15 -32.73 -7.56
C THR A 542 19.70 -33.24 -8.90
N ILE A 543 19.24 -34.39 -9.33
CA ILE A 543 19.71 -35.04 -10.57
C ILE A 543 18.62 -35.91 -11.19
N LYS A 544 18.46 -35.83 -12.51
CA LYS A 544 17.60 -36.68 -13.32
C LYS A 544 18.46 -37.48 -14.31
N ASN A 545 17.96 -38.62 -14.80
CA ASN A 545 18.70 -39.42 -15.78
C ASN A 545 18.94 -38.73 -17.14
N SER A 546 18.08 -37.75 -17.46
CA SER A 546 18.18 -36.90 -18.65
C SER A 546 19.27 -35.84 -18.54
N ASP A 547 19.74 -35.53 -17.34
CA ASP A 547 20.68 -34.45 -17.10
C ASP A 547 22.10 -34.84 -17.50
N ASP A 548 22.91 -33.83 -17.78
CA ASP A 548 24.35 -33.95 -17.85
C ASP A 548 24.99 -33.36 -16.57
N LEU A 549 25.97 -34.06 -16.05
CA LEU A 549 26.80 -33.60 -14.93
C LEU A 549 28.06 -32.93 -15.46
N ILE A 550 28.31 -31.72 -14.99
CA ILE A 550 29.54 -31.00 -15.23
C ILE A 550 30.38 -31.01 -13.97
N ILE A 551 31.56 -31.60 -14.06
CA ILE A 551 32.50 -31.70 -12.96
C ILE A 551 33.71 -30.86 -13.30
N VAL A 552 34.09 -29.97 -12.41
CA VAL A 552 35.24 -29.06 -12.58
C VAL A 552 36.17 -29.25 -11.40
N SER A 553 37.46 -29.38 -11.68
CA SER A 553 38.51 -29.53 -10.68
C SER A 553 39.15 -28.17 -10.31
N GLU A 554 39.87 -28.14 -9.20
CA GLU A 554 40.59 -26.95 -8.71
C GLU A 554 41.50 -26.33 -9.75
N LEU A 555 42.14 -27.15 -10.61
CA LEU A 555 43.06 -26.68 -11.65
C LEU A 555 42.39 -26.42 -13.02
N GLY A 556 41.06 -26.23 -13.02
CA GLY A 556 40.31 -25.80 -14.21
C GLY A 556 40.10 -26.86 -15.26
N ILE A 557 40.32 -28.14 -14.93
CA ILE A 557 40.03 -29.27 -15.80
C ILE A 557 38.61 -29.76 -15.49
N GLY A 558 37.80 -29.95 -16.53
CA GLY A 558 36.44 -30.39 -16.33
C GLY A 558 35.91 -31.26 -17.46
N LYS A 559 34.79 -31.90 -17.21
CA LYS A 559 34.09 -32.77 -18.15
C LYS A 559 32.58 -32.66 -18.00
N ARG A 560 31.87 -32.95 -19.07
CA ARG A 560 30.43 -33.21 -19.08
C ARG A 560 30.20 -34.71 -19.25
N THR A 561 29.34 -35.29 -18.41
CA THR A 561 29.05 -36.74 -18.43
C THR A 561 27.55 -36.93 -18.22
N SER A 562 26.93 -37.92 -18.92
CA SER A 562 25.51 -38.23 -18.70
C SER A 562 25.23 -38.71 -17.28
N ALA A 563 24.21 -38.18 -16.66
CA ALA A 563 23.76 -38.59 -15.33
C ALA A 563 23.37 -40.10 -15.27
N SER A 564 22.98 -40.69 -16.41
CA SER A 564 22.65 -42.10 -16.53
C SER A 564 23.85 -43.05 -16.26
N GLU A 565 25.11 -42.56 -16.38
CA GLU A 565 26.31 -43.33 -16.04
C GLU A 565 26.53 -43.48 -14.52
N TYR A 566 25.79 -42.76 -13.70
CA TYR A 566 25.93 -42.74 -12.24
C TYR A 566 24.81 -43.52 -11.58
N ALA A 567 25.14 -44.71 -11.07
CA ALA A 567 24.17 -45.65 -10.49
C ALA A 567 23.42 -45.05 -9.30
N VAL A 568 22.10 -45.30 -9.24
CA VAL A 568 21.22 -44.94 -8.12
C VAL A 568 21.31 -46.00 -7.03
N SER A 569 21.59 -45.58 -5.82
CA SER A 569 21.66 -46.47 -4.65
C SER A 569 20.25 -46.72 -4.08
N LYS A 570 19.92 -47.94 -3.74
CA LYS A 570 18.67 -48.32 -3.08
C LYS A 570 18.56 -47.80 -1.65
N ASN A 571 19.69 -47.45 -1.03
CA ASN A 571 19.78 -46.98 0.35
C ASN A 571 20.61 -45.70 0.45
N LYS A 572 20.30 -44.81 1.37
CA LYS A 572 21.13 -43.67 1.77
C LYS A 572 22.26 -44.11 2.73
N GLY A 573 23.28 -43.28 2.91
CA GLY A 573 24.34 -43.49 3.89
C GLY A 573 25.40 -44.49 3.50
N GLY A 574 25.56 -44.78 2.18
CA GLY A 574 26.64 -45.57 1.66
C GLY A 574 27.99 -44.84 1.60
N LYS A 575 29.11 -45.61 1.37
CA LYS A 575 30.46 -45.02 1.16
C LYS A 575 30.66 -44.48 -0.28
N GLY A 576 29.66 -44.62 -1.15
CA GLY A 576 29.64 -44.07 -2.50
C GLY A 576 30.57 -44.76 -3.51
N PHE A 577 30.49 -44.22 -4.74
CA PHE A 577 31.29 -44.63 -5.90
C PHE A 577 32.13 -43.47 -6.41
N ALA A 578 33.19 -43.74 -7.19
CA ALA A 578 34.02 -42.67 -7.77
C ALA A 578 33.25 -41.91 -8.87
N ILE A 579 33.25 -40.60 -8.80
CA ILE A 579 32.73 -39.70 -9.84
C ILE A 579 33.86 -39.03 -10.65
N TYR A 580 35.00 -38.76 -9.98
CA TYR A 580 36.16 -38.12 -10.56
C TYR A 580 37.42 -38.67 -9.91
N LYS A 581 38.52 -38.77 -10.68
CA LYS A 581 39.80 -39.24 -10.15
C LYS A 581 40.71 -38.04 -9.88
N ALA A 582 40.70 -37.57 -8.63
CA ALA A 582 41.58 -36.50 -8.19
C ALA A 582 43.05 -37.00 -8.20
N ASN A 583 43.94 -36.20 -8.75
CA ASN A 583 45.38 -36.44 -8.78
C ASN A 583 46.17 -35.11 -8.88
N SER A 584 47.50 -35.17 -8.91
CA SER A 584 48.36 -33.96 -8.92
C SER A 584 48.16 -33.08 -10.19
N ARG A 585 47.62 -33.62 -11.30
CA ARG A 585 47.38 -32.86 -12.53
C ARG A 585 46.03 -32.17 -12.57
N THR A 586 45.07 -32.67 -11.82
CA THR A 586 43.68 -32.15 -11.79
C THR A 586 43.35 -31.39 -10.54
N GLY A 587 43.99 -31.66 -9.41
CA GLY A 587 43.58 -31.24 -8.10
C GLY A 587 42.33 -32.00 -7.61
N LYS A 588 41.76 -31.56 -6.48
CA LYS A 588 40.48 -32.04 -5.96
C LYS A 588 39.30 -31.56 -6.84
N VAL A 589 38.11 -32.07 -6.58
CA VAL A 589 36.90 -31.56 -7.20
C VAL A 589 36.57 -30.19 -6.55
N ALA A 590 36.41 -29.16 -7.39
CA ALA A 590 36.03 -27.84 -6.97
C ALA A 590 34.51 -27.58 -7.10
N ALA A 591 33.91 -28.20 -8.15
CA ALA A 591 32.45 -28.09 -8.34
C ALA A 591 31.88 -29.28 -9.09
N CYS A 592 30.66 -29.65 -8.78
CA CYS A 592 29.86 -30.61 -9.51
C CYS A 592 28.43 -30.08 -9.61
N ILE A 593 27.96 -29.79 -10.83
CA ILE A 593 26.65 -29.22 -11.10
C ILE A 593 25.94 -30.02 -12.21
N THR A 594 24.60 -29.99 -12.21
CA THR A 594 23.79 -30.47 -13.34
C THR A 594 23.58 -29.31 -14.31
N ALA A 595 23.82 -29.46 -15.60
CA ALA A 595 23.54 -28.46 -16.62
C ALA A 595 23.35 -29.13 -17.98
N ASN A 596 22.33 -28.74 -18.72
CA ASN A 596 22.00 -29.27 -20.03
C ASN A 596 22.43 -28.30 -21.15
N GLU A 597 21.78 -27.14 -21.25
CA GLU A 597 22.06 -26.13 -22.28
C GLU A 597 22.34 -24.74 -21.70
N GLU A 598 22.39 -24.63 -20.40
CA GLU A 598 22.59 -23.34 -19.73
C GLU A 598 24.03 -22.82 -19.88
N ASN A 599 24.17 -21.52 -19.76
CA ASN A 599 25.47 -20.89 -19.64
C ASN A 599 26.03 -21.06 -18.22
N LEU A 600 27.32 -21.29 -18.13
CA LEU A 600 28.04 -21.45 -16.88
C LEU A 600 29.00 -20.31 -16.61
N LEU A 601 29.04 -19.85 -15.36
CA LEU A 601 30.10 -19.00 -14.87
C LEU A 601 31.08 -19.84 -14.05
N ILE A 602 32.33 -19.87 -14.45
CA ILE A 602 33.43 -20.47 -13.70
C ILE A 602 34.26 -19.34 -13.10
N THR A 603 34.36 -19.34 -11.77
CA THR A 603 35.05 -18.29 -11.02
C THR A 603 36.27 -18.86 -10.35
N THR A 604 37.39 -18.13 -10.36
CA THR A 604 38.60 -18.50 -9.65
C THR A 604 38.69 -17.73 -8.32
N ALA A 605 39.53 -18.23 -7.40
CA ALA A 605 39.76 -17.60 -6.10
C ALA A 605 40.19 -16.13 -6.23
N ASN A 606 41.06 -15.81 -7.20
CA ASN A 606 41.52 -14.46 -7.46
C ASN A 606 40.51 -13.59 -8.26
N GLY A 607 39.23 -14.00 -8.34
CA GLY A 607 38.14 -13.22 -8.92
C GLY A 607 38.09 -13.22 -10.46
N SER A 608 38.83 -14.05 -11.15
CA SER A 608 38.68 -14.22 -12.60
C SER A 608 37.42 -15.02 -12.91
N VAL A 609 36.59 -14.52 -13.83
CA VAL A 609 35.31 -15.14 -14.21
C VAL A 609 35.29 -15.39 -15.73
N ILE A 610 34.87 -16.59 -16.12
CA ILE A 610 34.61 -16.96 -17.54
C ILE A 610 33.16 -17.46 -17.66
N ARG A 611 32.46 -16.99 -18.69
CA ARG A 611 31.16 -17.53 -19.10
C ARG A 611 31.36 -18.53 -20.26
N ILE A 612 30.85 -19.72 -20.10
CA ILE A 612 30.97 -20.81 -21.08
C ILE A 612 29.59 -21.45 -21.26
N GLU A 613 29.19 -21.74 -22.50
CA GLU A 613 28.02 -22.56 -22.75
C GLU A 613 28.33 -24.02 -22.38
N SER A 614 27.40 -24.67 -21.67
CA SER A 614 27.55 -26.06 -21.26
C SER A 614 27.67 -27.01 -22.48
N SER A 615 27.05 -26.68 -23.61
CA SER A 615 27.14 -27.37 -24.90
C SER A 615 28.55 -27.43 -25.45
N ASN A 616 29.37 -26.41 -25.20
CA ASN A 616 30.78 -26.35 -25.64
C ASN A 616 31.72 -27.22 -24.79
N ILE A 617 31.24 -27.84 -23.72
CA ILE A 617 32.01 -28.80 -22.92
C ILE A 617 31.81 -30.20 -23.49
N ASN A 618 32.91 -30.84 -23.93
CA ASN A 618 32.84 -32.17 -24.51
C ASN A 618 32.20 -33.17 -23.55
N LYS A 619 31.22 -33.95 -24.06
CA LYS A 619 30.61 -35.06 -23.33
C LYS A 619 31.58 -36.23 -23.32
N LEU A 620 31.99 -36.66 -22.16
CA LEU A 620 33.00 -37.67 -21.92
C LEU A 620 32.45 -38.74 -20.98
N SER A 621 33.04 -39.94 -21.04
CA SER A 621 32.67 -41.03 -20.13
C SER A 621 33.03 -40.74 -18.67
N LYS A 622 32.39 -41.44 -17.74
CA LYS A 622 32.65 -41.37 -16.29
C LYS A 622 34.14 -41.53 -15.94
N SER A 623 34.91 -42.34 -16.64
CA SER A 623 36.33 -42.63 -16.40
C SER A 623 37.29 -41.57 -16.96
N ALA A 624 36.83 -40.68 -17.85
CA ALA A 624 37.68 -39.66 -18.47
C ALA A 624 38.12 -38.59 -17.45
N MET A 625 39.34 -38.02 -17.63
CA MET A 625 39.89 -36.97 -16.79
C MET A 625 39.30 -35.59 -17.08
N GLY A 626 38.80 -35.36 -18.29
CA GLY A 626 38.27 -34.07 -18.72
C GLY A 626 39.21 -33.27 -19.60
N VAL A 627 38.75 -32.08 -19.97
CA VAL A 627 39.48 -31.09 -20.78
C VAL A 627 39.65 -29.79 -20.02
N LYS A 628 40.59 -28.96 -20.44
CA LYS A 628 40.82 -27.63 -19.81
C LYS A 628 39.65 -26.68 -20.16
N LEU A 629 38.95 -26.19 -19.15
CA LEU A 629 37.82 -25.28 -19.29
C LEU A 629 38.24 -23.82 -19.12
N ILE A 630 39.15 -23.56 -18.19
CA ILE A 630 39.68 -22.21 -17.89
C ILE A 630 41.21 -22.27 -17.75
N ASN A 631 41.90 -21.24 -18.22
CA ASN A 631 43.31 -21.05 -17.92
C ASN A 631 43.45 -20.34 -16.58
N ILE A 632 44.11 -21.03 -15.65
CA ILE A 632 44.31 -20.55 -14.28
C ILE A 632 45.75 -20.08 -14.16
N ASN A 633 45.97 -18.93 -13.50
CA ASN A 633 47.29 -18.40 -13.18
C ASN A 633 47.96 -19.29 -12.11
N GLU A 634 49.31 -19.22 -12.04
CA GLU A 634 50.07 -19.96 -11.04
C GLU A 634 49.64 -19.52 -9.63
N GLY A 635 49.30 -20.45 -8.77
CA GLY A 635 48.80 -20.21 -7.41
C GLY A 635 47.30 -19.91 -7.28
N ASP A 636 46.55 -19.80 -8.40
CA ASP A 636 45.10 -19.65 -8.40
C ASP A 636 44.38 -20.99 -8.50
N LYS A 637 43.10 -21.02 -8.16
CA LYS A 637 42.26 -22.24 -8.24
C LYS A 637 40.81 -21.88 -8.58
N VAL A 638 40.05 -22.82 -9.12
CA VAL A 638 38.59 -22.65 -9.27
C VAL A 638 37.94 -22.67 -7.89
N SER A 639 37.18 -21.62 -7.57
CA SER A 639 36.45 -21.49 -6.32
C SER A 639 34.97 -21.87 -6.46
N SER A 640 34.32 -21.48 -7.59
CA SER A 640 32.90 -21.78 -7.79
C SER A 640 32.54 -21.95 -9.26
N VAL A 641 31.44 -22.70 -9.50
CA VAL A 641 30.79 -22.82 -10.82
C VAL A 641 29.27 -22.66 -10.61
N SER A 642 28.66 -21.76 -11.35
CA SER A 642 27.22 -21.47 -11.26
C SER A 642 26.57 -21.42 -12.65
N LYS A 643 25.26 -21.62 -12.68
CA LYS A 643 24.44 -21.52 -13.88
C LYS A 643 23.94 -20.09 -14.08
N ILE A 644 23.84 -19.66 -15.35
CA ILE A 644 23.07 -18.48 -15.74
C ILE A 644 21.91 -18.97 -16.61
N VAL A 645 20.70 -18.52 -16.34
CA VAL A 645 19.55 -18.72 -17.23
C VAL A 645 19.83 -17.91 -18.50
N ALA A 646 19.77 -18.54 -19.67
CA ALA A 646 19.87 -17.84 -20.94
C ALA A 646 18.61 -16.98 -21.13
N GLU A 647 18.76 -15.69 -21.45
CA GLU A 647 17.66 -14.91 -22.01
C GLU A 647 17.23 -15.59 -23.31
N GLU A 648 15.94 -15.90 -23.46
CA GLU A 648 15.37 -16.21 -24.76
C GLU A 648 15.53 -14.94 -25.62
N GLU A 649 16.42 -14.98 -26.62
CA GLU A 649 16.43 -13.97 -27.66
C GLU A 649 15.07 -14.08 -28.38
N GLU A 650 14.17 -13.13 -28.15
CA GLU A 650 13.03 -12.92 -29.04
C GLU A 650 13.61 -12.71 -30.46
N VAL A 651 13.46 -13.74 -31.28
CA VAL A 651 13.68 -13.63 -32.72
C VAL A 651 12.63 -12.65 -33.24
N ILE A 652 13.03 -11.40 -33.43
CA ILE A 652 12.23 -10.41 -34.16
C ILE A 652 12.26 -10.86 -35.61
N GLU A 653 11.17 -11.54 -36.07
CA GLU A 653 10.86 -11.68 -37.49
C GLU A 653 10.38 -10.34 -38.10
#